data_b5a4d742a87bff87db6554a4dd39b592
#
_entry.id   b5a4d742a87bff87db6554a4dd39b592
#
_cell.length_a   1.000
_cell.length_b   1.000
_cell.length_c   1.000
_cell.angle_alpha   90.00
_cell.angle_beta   90.00
_cell.angle_gamma   90.00
#
_symmetry.space_group_name_H-M   'P 1'
#
loop_
_entity.id
_entity.type
_entity.pdbx_description
1 polymer ?
#
loop_
_entity_poly.entity_id
_entity_poly.type
_entity_poly.pdbx_seq_one_letter_code
_entity_poly.pdbx_strand_id
1 'polypeptide(L)'
;MATPVIETCHVACCANRTPNVVSWSRGGLLAFGTCHSVVLYDPQGRRVVSVLNGHTGRVNTVQWVHRQDCAPECHLVSGGSDNRLIVWKVQTGRLIQSVECKGHTGPVCAVDAIYVEDSKILVASSASDSTVRLWSCKDVKEAECLHTLSFGSGFMMDVSLALLPGSKVPILACGGDESCVHLYVQADTQLKKVRSLQGHEDWVRGVEWASVGGELLLASCSQDCFIRVWRLSAKSGTDAHVEDDQSTAIKMKEEVFEVKESDVSSVFAVSLETVLAGHENWVYGVHWQPPFYKGNELQQPLCFLSASMDKTMILWAPEEESGVWVEQVRVGEVGGNTLGFYGCQMSPDGSMIIAHAFHGALHLWCKDQDKEGSWQPGVVISGHFDAVQDLSWDPDGDFILSVGSDQTTRLFTPWRKEDSEQATWHEISRPQIHGYDMQCLATVGRFQFVSGADEKVLRVFHAPRNFLENFANISQTSRDELLTSSDSVNLPEGASTPALGLSNKAVFQGDLVPRTNEEEEQFSSISDQYQESYFHPVHMTEPPPEDHLLQNTLWLEVQKLYGHSFEMFCLASDSARTVVASACKASKAEHASVLVWSAKTWRQLQTLSCHTLTVTQMAFSPNARLLLAVSRDRTWSLWRRNLPAPDCPEPEFSLLARTAKDTAIHSRIIWSCDWSPDSKYFVTSSRDKKVIVWGPCTFRDSAGPHEIKPSSSVMDVADSATAVAFCPVSCCGKSYLLAVGLEHGTIRLYRWSPEKDSGGGLDWTCCGETDASQSHTLAVKRLRWRPRAGCAGRENGSKDATKQESDRRSKVDEGGSWLQLASAGTDHSVKIFNINTLAL
;
A
#
# COMPACT_ATOMS: atom_id res chain seq x y z
N MET A 1 -14.76 -23.98 16.30
CA MET A 1 -14.88 -23.44 14.95
C MET A 1 -13.87 -24.18 14.08
N ALA A 2 -14.23 -24.58 12.85
CA ALA A 2 -13.27 -25.19 11.94
C ALA A 2 -12.15 -24.20 11.62
N THR A 3 -10.90 -24.65 11.61
CA THR A 3 -9.74 -23.83 11.27
C THR A 3 -9.84 -23.40 9.80
N PRO A 4 -9.72 -22.11 9.48
CA PRO A 4 -9.80 -21.64 8.10
C PRO A 4 -8.67 -22.21 7.26
N VAL A 5 -8.95 -22.44 5.98
CA VAL A 5 -7.95 -22.90 5.01
C VAL A 5 -6.97 -21.79 4.67
N ILE A 6 -7.48 -20.55 4.51
CA ILE A 6 -6.73 -19.37 4.07
C ILE A 6 -6.81 -18.30 5.16
N GLU A 7 -5.66 -17.81 5.59
CA GLU A 7 -5.53 -16.68 6.49
C GLU A 7 -4.69 -15.58 5.84
N THR A 8 -5.11 -14.33 5.99
CA THR A 8 -4.28 -13.21 5.54
C THR A 8 -3.13 -13.01 6.53
N CYS A 9 -1.90 -13.16 6.05
CA CYS A 9 -0.70 -12.90 6.83
C CYS A 9 -0.33 -11.41 6.80
N HIS A 10 -0.32 -10.80 5.62
CA HIS A 10 0.07 -9.42 5.41
C HIS A 10 -0.56 -8.82 4.16
N VAL A 11 -0.79 -7.51 4.20
CA VAL A 11 -1.17 -6.71 3.04
C VAL A 11 -0.19 -5.54 2.95
N ALA A 12 0.67 -5.53 1.93
CA ALA A 12 1.56 -4.43 1.66
C ALA A 12 0.84 -3.42 0.76
N CYS A 13 0.58 -2.25 1.29
CA CYS A 13 -0.14 -1.17 0.62
C CYS A 13 0.22 0.19 1.22
N CYS A 14 -0.17 1.26 0.55
CA CYS A 14 -0.09 2.62 1.06
C CYS A 14 -1.40 3.37 0.79
N ALA A 15 -1.52 4.58 1.30
CA ALA A 15 -2.71 5.40 1.13
C ALA A 15 -2.87 5.88 -0.33
N ASN A 16 -4.10 6.12 -0.74
CA ASN A 16 -4.40 6.79 -2.01
C ASN A 16 -3.89 8.23 -2.00
N ARG A 17 -3.67 8.79 -3.18
CA ARG A 17 -3.14 10.14 -3.39
C ARG A 17 -4.22 11.22 -3.25
N THR A 18 -4.86 11.27 -2.11
CA THR A 18 -5.93 12.22 -1.81
C THR A 18 -5.78 12.78 -0.40
N PRO A 19 -6.14 14.05 -0.15
CA PRO A 19 -5.85 14.69 1.13
C PRO A 19 -6.58 14.09 2.34
N ASN A 20 -7.81 13.61 2.18
CA ASN A 20 -8.70 13.24 3.29
C ASN A 20 -8.84 11.72 3.48
N VAL A 21 -7.81 10.95 3.14
CA VAL A 21 -7.91 9.48 3.02
C VAL A 21 -7.45 8.73 4.26
N VAL A 22 -6.99 9.42 5.29
CA VAL A 22 -6.46 8.83 6.53
C VAL A 22 -7.22 9.36 7.73
N SER A 23 -7.60 8.48 8.64
CA SER A 23 -8.25 8.84 9.91
C SER A 23 -7.80 7.91 11.04
N TRP A 24 -7.52 8.47 12.20
CA TRP A 24 -7.09 7.70 13.36
C TRP A 24 -8.21 7.59 14.38
N SER A 25 -8.54 6.36 14.81
CA SER A 25 -9.56 6.14 15.82
C SER A 25 -9.04 6.44 17.25
N ARG A 26 -9.94 6.76 18.17
CA ARG A 26 -9.62 6.89 19.59
C ARG A 26 -9.25 5.54 20.21
N GLY A 27 -9.66 4.45 19.59
CA GLY A 27 -9.28 3.08 19.96
C GLY A 27 -7.90 2.65 19.45
N GLY A 28 -7.18 3.51 18.70
CA GLY A 28 -5.83 3.28 18.23
C GLY A 28 -5.72 2.68 16.82
N LEU A 29 -6.81 2.36 16.13
CA LEU A 29 -6.78 1.89 14.76
C LEU A 29 -6.71 3.05 13.77
N LEU A 30 -5.78 2.94 12.83
CA LEU A 30 -5.69 3.83 11.69
C LEU A 30 -6.52 3.26 10.54
N ALA A 31 -7.40 4.07 9.96
CA ALA A 31 -8.12 3.75 8.75
C ALA A 31 -7.58 4.58 7.59
N PHE A 32 -7.32 3.96 6.47
CA PHE A 32 -6.94 4.66 5.25
C PHE A 32 -7.47 3.97 4.00
N GLY A 33 -7.72 4.75 2.96
CA GLY A 33 -8.11 4.24 1.65
C GLY A 33 -6.88 3.80 0.84
N THR A 34 -6.95 2.61 0.27
CA THR A 34 -5.98 2.10 -0.69
C THR A 34 -6.72 1.52 -1.89
N CYS A 35 -6.47 2.04 -3.08
CA CYS A 35 -7.25 1.71 -4.27
C CYS A 35 -8.75 1.77 -4.01
N HIS A 36 -9.49 0.66 -4.07
CA HIS A 36 -10.95 0.59 -3.82
C HIS A 36 -11.31 0.12 -2.41
N SER A 37 -10.35 0.00 -1.53
CA SER A 37 -10.53 -0.59 -0.20
C SER A 37 -10.24 0.41 0.91
N VAL A 38 -10.82 0.17 2.08
CA VAL A 38 -10.43 0.81 3.33
C VAL A 38 -9.67 -0.19 4.17
N VAL A 39 -8.45 0.15 4.56
CA VAL A 39 -7.58 -0.68 5.39
C VAL A 39 -7.64 -0.20 6.83
N LEU A 40 -7.82 -1.14 7.75
CA LEU A 40 -7.69 -0.92 9.18
C LEU A 40 -6.33 -1.44 9.64
N TYR A 41 -5.50 -0.54 10.11
CA TYR A 41 -4.11 -0.79 10.49
C TYR A 41 -3.87 -0.45 11.95
N ASP A 42 -3.13 -1.33 12.64
CA ASP A 42 -2.68 -1.11 14.02
C ASP A 42 -1.23 -0.61 14.01
N PRO A 43 -0.98 0.70 14.25
CA PRO A 43 0.36 1.26 14.22
C PRO A 43 1.27 0.75 15.33
N GLN A 44 0.74 0.37 16.48
CA GLN A 44 1.53 -0.19 17.59
C GLN A 44 1.91 -1.64 17.31
N GLY A 45 0.93 -2.45 16.89
CA GLY A 45 1.15 -3.85 16.49
C GLY A 45 1.80 -4.00 15.13
N ARG A 46 1.90 -2.92 14.35
CA ARG A 46 2.53 -2.87 13.02
C ARG A 46 1.94 -3.89 12.05
N ARG A 47 0.62 -4.06 12.08
CA ARG A 47 -0.10 -5.05 11.28
C ARG A 47 -1.41 -4.51 10.72
N VAL A 48 -1.82 -5.04 9.59
CA VAL A 48 -3.16 -4.85 9.04
C VAL A 48 -4.14 -5.72 9.83
N VAL A 49 -5.17 -5.09 10.37
CA VAL A 49 -6.22 -5.78 11.14
C VAL A 49 -7.28 -6.35 10.21
N SER A 50 -7.76 -5.54 9.28
CA SER A 50 -8.73 -5.96 8.27
C SER A 50 -8.76 -5.02 7.07
N VAL A 51 -9.41 -5.48 6.01
CA VAL A 51 -9.66 -4.72 4.78
C VAL A 51 -11.15 -4.69 4.52
N LEU A 52 -11.71 -3.50 4.31
CA LEU A 52 -13.13 -3.28 4.02
C LEU A 52 -13.31 -3.05 2.53
N ASN A 53 -13.97 -3.97 1.85
CA ASN A 53 -14.24 -3.92 0.42
C ASN A 53 -15.72 -3.60 0.17
N GLY A 54 -16.00 -2.69 -0.73
CA GLY A 54 -17.37 -2.28 -1.08
C GLY A 54 -17.44 -1.18 -2.12
N HIS A 55 -16.40 -0.35 -2.22
CA HIS A 55 -16.30 0.65 -3.28
C HIS A 55 -15.91 0.01 -4.62
N THR A 56 -16.47 0.53 -5.70
CA THR A 56 -16.13 0.16 -7.09
C THR A 56 -15.21 1.19 -7.75
N GLY A 57 -14.89 2.27 -7.06
CA GLY A 57 -13.95 3.30 -7.46
C GLY A 57 -12.94 3.58 -6.35
N ARG A 58 -11.94 4.41 -6.66
CA ARG A 58 -10.90 4.79 -5.69
C ARG A 58 -11.52 5.44 -4.46
N VAL A 59 -11.13 4.99 -3.28
CA VAL A 59 -11.48 5.63 -2.01
C VAL A 59 -10.71 6.94 -1.87
N ASN A 60 -11.41 8.06 -1.77
CA ASN A 60 -10.80 9.40 -1.71
C ASN A 60 -10.78 9.96 -0.30
N THR A 61 -11.67 9.50 0.57
CA THR A 61 -11.84 10.05 1.91
C THR A 61 -12.29 8.98 2.88
N VAL A 62 -11.78 9.04 4.09
CA VAL A 62 -12.08 8.11 5.18
C VAL A 62 -12.15 8.91 6.47
N GLN A 63 -13.18 8.68 7.29
CA GLN A 63 -13.35 9.34 8.57
C GLN A 63 -14.00 8.43 9.58
N TRP A 64 -13.38 8.26 10.74
CA TRP A 64 -14.01 7.65 11.90
C TRP A 64 -15.11 8.56 12.46
N VAL A 65 -16.20 7.97 12.89
CA VAL A 65 -17.24 8.70 13.63
C VAL A 65 -16.84 8.71 15.09
N HIS A 66 -16.26 9.82 15.56
CA HIS A 66 -15.74 9.92 16.93
C HIS A 66 -16.87 10.03 17.95
N ARG A 67 -16.71 9.29 19.04
CA ARG A 67 -17.62 9.34 20.17
C ARG A 67 -17.23 10.50 21.10
N GLN A 68 -18.21 11.15 21.71
CA GLN A 68 -17.99 12.22 22.67
C GLN A 68 -17.33 11.72 23.97
N ASP A 69 -17.57 10.45 24.33
CA ASP A 69 -16.97 9.79 25.49
C ASP A 69 -15.54 9.25 25.25
N CYS A 70 -14.94 9.55 24.09
CA CYS A 70 -13.63 9.04 23.65
C CYS A 70 -13.47 7.50 23.71
N ALA A 71 -14.57 6.76 23.80
CA ALA A 71 -14.54 5.31 23.66
C ALA A 71 -14.13 4.90 22.25
N PRO A 72 -13.61 3.68 22.04
CA PRO A 72 -13.28 3.17 20.73
C PRO A 72 -14.48 3.25 19.77
N GLU A 73 -14.25 3.76 18.57
CA GLU A 73 -15.28 3.95 17.57
C GLU A 73 -15.73 2.62 16.99
N CYS A 74 -17.04 2.56 16.69
CA CYS A 74 -17.67 1.44 16.01
C CYS A 74 -18.05 1.77 14.56
N HIS A 75 -18.01 3.02 14.15
CA HIS A 75 -18.48 3.48 12.86
C HIS A 75 -17.41 4.27 12.12
N LEU A 76 -17.40 4.06 10.82
CA LEU A 76 -16.47 4.66 9.88
C LEU A 76 -17.23 5.06 8.62
N VAL A 77 -16.89 6.18 8.02
CA VAL A 77 -17.46 6.65 6.76
C VAL A 77 -16.37 6.78 5.73
N SER A 78 -16.65 6.30 4.53
CA SER A 78 -15.75 6.46 3.38
C SER A 78 -16.49 6.99 2.16
N GLY A 79 -15.81 7.76 1.34
CA GLY A 79 -16.31 8.27 0.07
C GLY A 79 -15.35 7.95 -1.06
N GLY A 80 -15.87 7.71 -2.24
CA GLY A 80 -15.05 7.25 -3.36
C GLY A 80 -15.36 7.92 -4.69
N SER A 81 -14.52 7.60 -5.68
CA SER A 81 -14.72 8.02 -7.08
C SER A 81 -15.87 7.29 -7.77
N ASP A 82 -16.50 6.35 -7.13
CA ASP A 82 -17.75 5.69 -7.53
C ASP A 82 -19.00 6.52 -7.17
N ASN A 83 -18.80 7.76 -6.72
CA ASN A 83 -19.86 8.72 -6.35
C ASN A 83 -20.69 8.28 -5.12
N ARG A 84 -20.19 7.32 -4.35
CA ARG A 84 -20.90 6.78 -3.19
C ARG A 84 -20.17 7.06 -1.90
N LEU A 85 -20.95 7.16 -0.82
CA LEU A 85 -20.43 7.02 0.53
C LEU A 85 -20.87 5.67 1.06
N ILE A 86 -20.04 5.11 1.93
CA ILE A 86 -20.38 3.90 2.69
C ILE A 86 -20.16 4.18 4.16
N VAL A 87 -21.17 3.91 4.96
CA VAL A 87 -21.10 3.91 6.41
C VAL A 87 -20.86 2.47 6.85
N TRP A 88 -19.75 2.24 7.55
CA TRP A 88 -19.32 0.93 7.99
C TRP A 88 -19.53 0.80 9.50
N LYS A 89 -20.06 -0.33 9.94
CA LYS A 89 -20.07 -0.73 11.35
C LYS A 89 -19.02 -1.80 11.57
N VAL A 90 -18.07 -1.51 12.43
CA VAL A 90 -16.92 -2.38 12.73
C VAL A 90 -16.91 -2.71 14.23
N GLN A 91 -16.62 -3.94 14.56
CA GLN A 91 -16.43 -4.37 15.93
C GLN A 91 -15.14 -5.20 16.03
N THR A 92 -14.26 -4.82 16.95
CA THR A 92 -12.95 -5.46 17.11
C THR A 92 -12.17 -5.61 15.79
N GLY A 93 -12.22 -4.56 14.94
CA GLY A 93 -11.58 -4.54 13.61
C GLY A 93 -12.27 -5.37 12.53
N ARG A 94 -13.43 -5.97 12.80
CA ARG A 94 -14.18 -6.76 11.82
C ARG A 94 -15.44 -6.04 11.36
N LEU A 95 -15.72 -6.14 10.06
CA LEU A 95 -16.95 -5.61 9.47
C LEU A 95 -18.16 -6.38 9.99
N ILE A 96 -19.14 -5.64 10.54
CA ILE A 96 -20.43 -6.19 10.98
C ILE A 96 -21.52 -5.85 9.95
N GLN A 97 -21.56 -4.61 9.49
CA GLN A 97 -22.60 -4.10 8.63
C GLN A 97 -22.12 -2.87 7.87
N SER A 98 -22.72 -2.63 6.71
CA SER A 98 -22.49 -1.40 5.95
C SER A 98 -23.76 -0.93 5.26
N VAL A 99 -23.86 0.36 5.01
CA VAL A 99 -24.94 0.97 4.22
C VAL A 99 -24.36 1.97 3.23
N GLU A 100 -24.88 1.96 2.01
CA GLU A 100 -24.48 2.88 0.94
C GLU A 100 -25.36 4.12 0.92
N CYS A 101 -24.75 5.30 0.79
CA CYS A 101 -25.43 6.57 0.54
C CYS A 101 -25.25 6.94 -0.94
N LYS A 102 -26.32 6.91 -1.69
CA LYS A 102 -26.35 7.20 -3.14
C LYS A 102 -27.02 8.52 -3.41
N GLY A 103 -26.42 9.35 -4.24
CA GLY A 103 -27.01 10.64 -4.63
C GLY A 103 -26.03 11.59 -5.30
N HIS A 104 -24.75 11.57 -4.93
CA HIS A 104 -23.75 12.34 -5.64
C HIS A 104 -23.58 11.85 -7.09
N THR A 105 -23.34 12.78 -7.99
CA THR A 105 -23.11 12.52 -9.42
C THR A 105 -21.64 12.66 -9.83
N GLY A 106 -20.79 13.00 -8.88
CA GLY A 106 -19.33 13.11 -9.05
C GLY A 106 -18.58 12.47 -7.90
N PRO A 107 -17.25 12.25 -8.04
CA PRO A 107 -16.40 11.71 -7.00
C PRO A 107 -16.54 12.46 -5.68
N VAL A 108 -16.69 11.72 -4.58
CA VAL A 108 -16.71 12.27 -3.23
C VAL A 108 -15.29 12.65 -2.83
N CYS A 109 -15.10 13.87 -2.31
CA CYS A 109 -13.79 14.44 -1.99
C CYS A 109 -13.48 14.46 -0.49
N ALA A 110 -14.51 14.73 0.33
CA ALA A 110 -14.37 14.80 1.78
C ALA A 110 -15.65 14.35 2.47
N VAL A 111 -15.49 13.76 3.63
CA VAL A 111 -16.59 13.38 4.52
C VAL A 111 -16.24 13.74 5.95
N ASP A 112 -17.26 14.05 6.74
CA ASP A 112 -17.19 14.10 8.19
C ASP A 112 -18.49 13.57 8.78
N ALA A 113 -18.43 13.05 10.00
CA ALA A 113 -19.60 12.46 10.63
C ALA A 113 -19.56 12.64 12.15
N ILE A 114 -20.76 12.86 12.72
CA ILE A 114 -20.94 12.98 14.17
C ILE A 114 -22.14 12.16 14.62
N TYR A 115 -22.16 11.75 15.88
CA TYR A 115 -23.36 11.23 16.53
C TYR A 115 -24.26 12.38 16.97
N VAL A 116 -25.52 12.32 16.57
CA VAL A 116 -26.56 13.24 17.05
C VAL A 116 -27.35 12.62 18.22
N GLU A 117 -27.54 11.31 18.14
CA GLU A 117 -28.13 10.44 19.16
C GLU A 117 -27.38 9.11 19.16
N ASP A 118 -27.55 8.28 20.17
CA ASP A 118 -26.79 7.04 20.39
C ASP A 118 -26.74 6.10 19.16
N SER A 119 -27.78 6.10 18.32
CA SER A 119 -27.87 5.25 17.13
C SER A 119 -27.97 6.02 15.82
N LYS A 120 -27.97 7.35 15.88
CA LYS A 120 -28.14 8.21 14.70
C LYS A 120 -26.87 8.98 14.39
N ILE A 121 -26.34 8.72 13.19
CA ILE A 121 -25.16 9.38 12.65
C ILE A 121 -25.59 10.42 11.63
N LEU A 122 -25.02 11.62 11.74
CA LEU A 122 -25.14 12.67 10.75
C LEU A 122 -23.84 12.72 9.97
N VAL A 123 -23.93 12.62 8.64
CA VAL A 123 -22.77 12.62 7.73
C VAL A 123 -22.86 13.82 6.80
N ALA A 124 -21.76 14.56 6.68
CA ALA A 124 -21.58 15.57 5.64
C ALA A 124 -20.61 15.05 4.59
N SER A 125 -20.91 15.29 3.33
CA SER A 125 -20.05 14.90 2.22
C SER A 125 -19.95 16.01 1.19
N SER A 126 -18.75 16.23 0.65
CA SER A 126 -18.51 17.09 -0.51
C SER A 126 -18.06 16.25 -1.70
N ALA A 127 -18.45 16.64 -2.89
CA ALA A 127 -18.10 15.93 -4.11
C ALA A 127 -17.79 16.89 -5.26
N SER A 128 -17.17 16.36 -6.32
CA SER A 128 -16.85 17.14 -7.53
C SER A 128 -18.07 17.49 -8.38
N ASP A 129 -19.28 17.08 -8.01
CA ASP A 129 -20.54 17.56 -8.56
C ASP A 129 -20.94 18.96 -8.07
N SER A 130 -20.03 19.66 -7.34
CA SER A 130 -20.24 20.98 -6.74
C SER A 130 -21.35 21.02 -5.69
N THR A 131 -21.60 19.89 -5.04
CA THR A 131 -22.59 19.80 -3.94
C THR A 131 -21.95 19.35 -2.65
N VAL A 132 -22.52 19.83 -1.55
CA VAL A 132 -22.33 19.28 -0.21
C VAL A 132 -23.64 18.70 0.25
N ARG A 133 -23.64 17.45 0.67
CA ARG A 133 -24.85 16.74 1.12
C ARG A 133 -24.76 16.39 2.59
N LEU A 134 -25.92 16.47 3.24
CA LEU A 134 -26.07 16.06 4.63
C LEU A 134 -26.95 14.81 4.65
N TRP A 135 -26.45 13.75 5.29
CA TRP A 135 -27.10 12.45 5.36
C TRP A 135 -27.42 12.10 6.82
N SER A 136 -28.55 11.45 7.02
CA SER A 136 -28.88 10.79 8.28
C SER A 136 -28.81 9.29 8.12
N CYS A 137 -28.06 8.64 9.00
CA CYS A 137 -27.91 7.19 9.02
C CYS A 137 -28.36 6.66 10.38
N LYS A 138 -29.37 5.79 10.36
CA LYS A 138 -29.89 5.15 11.57
C LYS A 138 -29.51 3.67 11.58
N ASP A 139 -28.83 3.22 12.65
CA ASP A 139 -28.47 1.82 12.91
C ASP A 139 -27.69 1.15 11.75
N VAL A 140 -27.07 1.92 10.86
CA VAL A 140 -26.38 1.45 9.64
C VAL A 140 -27.29 0.59 8.73
N LYS A 141 -28.61 0.79 8.82
CA LYS A 141 -29.61 0.08 8.00
C LYS A 141 -30.19 0.95 6.90
N GLU A 142 -30.42 2.21 7.23
CA GLU A 142 -31.03 3.18 6.34
C GLU A 142 -30.21 4.46 6.33
N ALA A 143 -29.98 4.99 5.15
CA ALA A 143 -29.34 6.27 4.93
C ALA A 143 -30.23 7.16 4.08
N GLU A 144 -30.50 8.36 4.55
CA GLU A 144 -31.36 9.34 3.90
C GLU A 144 -30.60 10.65 3.68
N CYS A 145 -30.70 11.22 2.47
CA CYS A 145 -30.16 12.54 2.19
C CYS A 145 -31.15 13.60 2.72
N LEU A 146 -30.74 14.33 3.76
CA LEU A 146 -31.56 15.37 4.37
C LEU A 146 -31.50 16.66 3.56
N HIS A 147 -30.31 17.08 3.13
CA HIS A 147 -30.07 18.34 2.46
C HIS A 147 -29.03 18.22 1.37
N THR A 148 -29.18 19.06 0.35
CA THR A 148 -28.20 19.23 -0.72
C THR A 148 -27.89 20.71 -0.86
N LEU A 149 -26.64 21.11 -0.64
CA LEU A 149 -26.15 22.47 -0.89
C LEU A 149 -25.46 22.50 -2.25
N SER A 150 -25.84 23.42 -3.10
CA SER A 150 -25.20 23.62 -4.40
C SER A 150 -24.31 24.86 -4.38
N PHE A 151 -23.09 24.71 -4.87
CA PHE A 151 -22.11 25.78 -4.98
C PHE A 151 -21.89 26.24 -6.43
N GLY A 152 -22.82 25.93 -7.31
CA GLY A 152 -22.74 26.30 -8.71
C GLY A 152 -21.64 25.54 -9.45
N SER A 153 -20.54 26.22 -9.78
CA SER A 153 -19.34 25.63 -10.38
C SER A 153 -18.19 25.45 -9.38
N GLY A 154 -18.39 25.87 -8.13
CA GLY A 154 -17.36 25.77 -7.09
C GLY A 154 -17.27 24.39 -6.45
N PHE A 155 -16.14 24.09 -5.85
CA PHE A 155 -15.86 22.82 -5.17
C PHE A 155 -15.51 23.04 -3.71
N MET A 156 -16.15 22.28 -2.83
CA MET A 156 -15.73 22.19 -1.43
C MET A 156 -14.70 21.08 -1.27
N MET A 157 -13.53 21.41 -0.71
CA MET A 157 -12.39 20.50 -0.57
C MET A 157 -12.43 19.74 0.74
N ASP A 158 -12.99 20.37 1.79
CA ASP A 158 -13.14 19.76 3.09
C ASP A 158 -14.39 20.25 3.80
N VAL A 159 -14.93 19.40 4.66
CA VAL A 159 -16.11 19.66 5.49
C VAL A 159 -15.85 19.20 6.91
N SER A 160 -16.42 19.88 7.88
CA SER A 160 -16.34 19.51 9.29
C SER A 160 -17.65 19.79 10.00
N LEU A 161 -18.13 18.80 10.76
CA LEU A 161 -19.33 18.86 11.59
C LEU A 161 -19.00 18.99 13.06
N ALA A 162 -19.78 19.80 13.76
CA ALA A 162 -19.78 19.86 15.24
C ALA A 162 -21.19 20.16 15.74
N LEU A 163 -21.36 20.14 17.05
CA LEU A 163 -22.56 20.64 17.71
C LEU A 163 -22.29 22.02 18.29
N LEU A 164 -23.24 22.95 18.13
CA LEU A 164 -23.15 24.29 18.71
C LEU A 164 -22.97 24.22 20.22
N PRO A 165 -22.23 25.13 20.83
CA PRO A 165 -22.00 25.17 22.28
C PRO A 165 -23.29 25.20 23.06
N GLY A 166 -23.48 24.28 24.01
CA GLY A 166 -24.67 24.18 24.84
C GLY A 166 -25.96 23.78 24.10
N SER A 167 -25.85 23.28 22.87
CA SER A 167 -26.98 22.93 22.00
C SER A 167 -26.72 21.57 21.35
N LYS A 168 -27.79 20.95 20.84
CA LYS A 168 -27.72 19.76 19.98
C LYS A 168 -27.80 20.09 18.49
N VAL A 169 -27.76 21.35 18.14
CA VAL A 169 -27.86 21.82 16.75
C VAL A 169 -26.53 21.63 16.05
N PRO A 170 -26.48 20.91 14.94
CA PRO A 170 -25.27 20.74 14.14
C PRO A 170 -24.85 22.03 13.44
N ILE A 171 -23.54 22.28 13.43
CA ILE A 171 -22.89 23.30 12.61
C ILE A 171 -21.93 22.63 11.63
N LEU A 172 -21.98 23.07 10.38
CA LEU A 172 -21.14 22.59 9.29
C LEU A 172 -20.23 23.71 8.80
N ALA A 173 -18.92 23.44 8.75
CA ALA A 173 -17.94 24.29 8.09
C ALA A 173 -17.55 23.66 6.75
N CYS A 174 -17.50 24.48 5.69
CA CYS A 174 -17.07 24.09 4.35
C CYS A 174 -15.96 25.00 3.87
N GLY A 175 -14.89 24.43 3.38
CA GLY A 175 -13.77 25.12 2.73
C GLY A 175 -13.52 24.56 1.35
N GLY A 176 -13.22 25.40 0.38
CA GLY A 176 -13.03 24.96 -1.00
C GLY A 176 -12.27 25.96 -1.87
N ASP A 177 -12.61 26.01 -3.15
CA ASP A 177 -12.00 26.84 -4.18
C ASP A 177 -12.33 28.35 -4.05
N GLU A 178 -13.14 28.72 -3.09
CA GLU A 178 -13.27 30.09 -2.63
C GLU A 178 -12.31 30.35 -1.46
N SER A 179 -11.92 31.61 -1.26
CA SER A 179 -10.99 32.02 -0.19
C SER A 179 -11.67 32.21 1.18
N CYS A 180 -12.91 31.79 1.34
CA CYS A 180 -13.64 31.89 2.59
C CYS A 180 -14.13 30.53 3.09
N VAL A 181 -14.35 30.45 4.40
CA VAL A 181 -14.97 29.30 5.06
C VAL A 181 -16.45 29.58 5.25
N HIS A 182 -17.31 28.73 4.70
CA HIS A 182 -18.75 28.86 4.84
C HIS A 182 -19.28 28.08 6.05
N LEU A 183 -20.09 28.75 6.87
CA LEU A 183 -20.74 28.14 8.03
C LEU A 183 -22.24 27.97 7.80
N TYR A 184 -22.72 26.76 8.03
CA TYR A 184 -24.13 26.38 7.94
C TYR A 184 -24.61 25.79 9.26
N VAL A 185 -25.83 26.10 9.64
CA VAL A 185 -26.48 25.55 10.83
C VAL A 185 -27.76 24.82 10.41
N GLN A 186 -27.97 23.66 10.96
CA GLN A 186 -29.23 22.91 10.78
C GLN A 186 -30.25 23.41 11.79
N ALA A 187 -31.14 24.28 11.35
CA ALA A 187 -32.28 24.77 12.12
C ALA A 187 -33.58 24.20 11.58
N ASP A 188 -34.40 23.59 12.44
CA ASP A 188 -35.58 22.84 12.10
C ASP A 188 -35.33 21.75 11.06
N THR A 189 -35.86 21.88 9.87
CA THR A 189 -35.70 20.93 8.77
C THR A 189 -34.75 21.42 7.67
N GLN A 190 -34.12 22.59 7.84
CA GLN A 190 -33.31 23.22 6.82
C GLN A 190 -31.88 23.53 7.28
N LEU A 191 -30.93 23.41 6.37
CA LEU A 191 -29.57 23.83 6.53
C LEU A 191 -29.41 25.27 6.01
N LYS A 192 -29.14 26.20 6.92
CA LYS A 192 -29.04 27.64 6.61
C LYS A 192 -27.63 28.13 6.72
N LYS A 193 -27.20 28.91 5.74
CA LYS A 193 -25.92 29.64 5.80
C LYS A 193 -26.02 30.76 6.83
N VAL A 194 -25.11 30.74 7.82
CA VAL A 194 -25.10 31.75 8.87
C VAL A 194 -23.98 32.76 8.67
N ARG A 195 -22.80 32.32 8.18
CA ARG A 195 -21.67 33.23 7.93
C ARG A 195 -20.73 32.69 6.84
N SER A 196 -19.96 33.57 6.26
CA SER A 196 -18.78 33.32 5.46
C SER A 196 -17.58 33.99 6.10
N LEU A 197 -16.64 33.21 6.62
CA LEU A 197 -15.44 33.70 7.30
C LEU A 197 -14.41 34.12 6.26
N GLN A 198 -14.13 35.41 6.22
CA GLN A 198 -13.20 36.01 5.26
C GLN A 198 -11.81 36.14 5.85
N GLY A 199 -10.78 35.91 5.05
CA GLY A 199 -9.42 36.14 5.51
C GLY A 199 -8.35 35.41 4.72
N HIS A 200 -8.62 34.19 4.27
CA HIS A 200 -7.73 33.50 3.34
C HIS A 200 -7.70 34.21 1.97
N GLU A 201 -6.56 34.10 1.30
CA GLU A 201 -6.30 34.74 -0.01
C GLU A 201 -6.31 33.76 -1.16
N ASP A 202 -6.43 32.44 -0.85
CA ASP A 202 -6.45 31.35 -1.83
C ASP A 202 -7.36 30.23 -1.33
N TRP A 203 -7.44 29.11 -2.06
CA TRP A 203 -8.30 28.00 -1.77
C TRP A 203 -8.11 27.44 -0.36
N VAL A 204 -9.21 27.22 0.33
CA VAL A 204 -9.21 26.59 1.65
C VAL A 204 -9.19 25.05 1.47
N ARG A 205 -8.14 24.42 1.95
CA ARG A 205 -7.90 22.97 1.77
C ARG A 205 -8.34 22.12 2.93
N GLY A 206 -8.37 22.64 4.13
CA GLY A 206 -8.75 21.90 5.31
C GLY A 206 -9.48 22.75 6.33
N VAL A 207 -10.45 22.16 6.99
CA VAL A 207 -11.21 22.74 8.09
C VAL A 207 -11.49 21.66 9.14
N GLU A 208 -11.34 21.98 10.43
CA GLU A 208 -11.67 21.06 11.51
C GLU A 208 -12.10 21.80 12.77
N TRP A 209 -13.22 21.35 13.34
CA TRP A 209 -13.74 21.83 14.61
C TRP A 209 -13.09 21.10 15.80
N ALA A 210 -12.91 21.83 16.88
CA ALA A 210 -12.65 21.26 18.21
C ALA A 210 -13.50 21.97 19.26
N SER A 211 -13.95 21.20 20.26
CA SER A 211 -14.69 21.76 21.41
C SER A 211 -13.74 21.95 22.57
N VAL A 212 -13.55 23.19 22.99
CA VAL A 212 -12.61 23.56 24.05
C VAL A 212 -13.30 24.47 25.07
N GLY A 213 -13.38 24.03 26.32
CA GLY A 213 -13.92 24.83 27.41
C GLY A 213 -15.36 25.35 27.22
N GLY A 214 -16.18 24.57 26.49
CA GLY A 214 -17.57 24.96 26.18
C GLY A 214 -17.72 25.91 25.00
N GLU A 215 -16.64 26.17 24.26
CA GLU A 215 -16.62 26.92 23.02
C GLU A 215 -16.16 26.03 21.85
N LEU A 216 -16.35 26.46 20.62
CA LEU A 216 -15.82 25.80 19.43
C LEU A 216 -14.65 26.59 18.86
N LEU A 217 -13.60 25.87 18.50
CA LEU A 217 -12.50 26.40 17.70
C LEU A 217 -12.52 25.75 16.33
N LEU A 218 -12.36 26.52 15.27
CA LEU A 218 -12.20 26.05 13.91
C LEU A 218 -10.80 26.38 13.42
N ALA A 219 -10.03 25.36 13.04
CA ALA A 219 -8.80 25.55 12.30
C ALA A 219 -9.10 25.49 10.80
N SER A 220 -8.61 26.42 10.04
CA SER A 220 -8.67 26.41 8.57
C SER A 220 -7.29 26.62 7.97
N CYS A 221 -6.98 25.86 6.92
CA CYS A 221 -5.71 25.98 6.19
C CYS A 221 -5.94 26.19 4.70
N SER A 222 -5.00 26.85 4.04
CA SER A 222 -5.17 27.31 2.67
C SER A 222 -3.90 27.17 1.84
N GLN A 223 -4.07 27.26 0.52
CA GLN A 223 -2.98 27.41 -0.45
C GLN A 223 -2.23 28.76 -0.30
N ASP A 224 -2.74 29.69 0.48
CA ASP A 224 -2.05 30.93 0.84
C ASP A 224 -0.90 30.73 1.84
N CYS A 225 -0.60 29.47 2.23
CA CYS A 225 0.42 29.08 3.21
C CYS A 225 0.11 29.48 4.66
N PHE A 226 -1.06 30.01 4.93
CA PHE A 226 -1.49 30.42 6.26
C PHE A 226 -2.52 29.45 6.86
N ILE A 227 -2.55 29.43 8.19
CA ILE A 227 -3.56 28.75 8.98
C ILE A 227 -4.28 29.81 9.82
N ARG A 228 -5.60 29.72 9.90
CA ARG A 228 -6.43 30.60 10.73
C ARG A 228 -7.18 29.78 11.75
N VAL A 229 -7.26 30.30 12.96
CA VAL A 229 -8.05 29.73 14.03
C VAL A 229 -9.18 30.70 14.35
N TRP A 230 -10.40 30.19 14.34
CA TRP A 230 -11.62 30.95 14.59
C TRP A 230 -12.26 30.45 15.87
N ARG A 231 -12.75 31.34 16.69
CA ARG A 231 -13.44 31.03 17.93
C ARG A 231 -14.92 31.32 17.81
N LEU A 232 -15.75 30.34 18.17
CA LEU A 232 -17.22 30.45 18.22
C LEU A 232 -17.70 30.25 19.66
N SER A 233 -18.39 31.23 20.19
CA SER A 233 -18.92 31.23 21.57
C SER A 233 -20.38 31.61 21.61
N ALA A 234 -21.10 31.04 22.60
CA ALA A 234 -22.46 31.48 22.90
C ALA A 234 -22.44 32.83 23.63
N LYS A 235 -23.32 33.77 23.25
CA LYS A 235 -23.53 35.04 23.95
C LYS A 235 -24.69 34.94 24.91
N SER A 236 -24.49 35.32 26.17
CA SER A 236 -25.58 35.46 27.15
C SER A 236 -26.37 36.75 26.81
N GLY A 237 -27.69 36.71 26.96
CA GLY A 237 -28.58 37.81 26.60
C GLY A 237 -28.37 39.08 27.41
N THR A 238 -27.46 39.10 28.38
CA THR A 238 -27.09 40.27 29.21
C THR A 238 -25.91 41.07 28.65
N ASP A 239 -25.17 40.52 27.69
CA ASP A 239 -23.96 41.18 27.16
C ASP A 239 -24.24 42.08 25.93
N ALA A 240 -25.51 42.20 25.51
CA ALA A 240 -25.88 42.96 24.31
C ALA A 240 -25.77 44.49 24.45
N HIS A 241 -25.53 45.03 25.63
CA HIS A 241 -25.41 46.49 25.91
C HIS A 241 -24.37 46.78 27.00
N VAL A 242 -23.10 46.67 26.67
CA VAL A 242 -22.06 47.37 27.38
C VAL A 242 -21.18 48.09 26.34
N GLU A 243 -21.65 49.24 25.95
CA GLU A 243 -20.76 50.30 25.44
C GLU A 243 -20.16 51.00 26.68
N ASP A 244 -18.90 51.03 26.72
CA ASP A 244 -17.95 51.79 27.50
C ASP A 244 -17.03 50.98 28.41
N ASP A 245 -15.84 50.77 27.92
CA ASP A 245 -14.68 51.07 28.74
C ASP A 245 -13.42 51.30 27.85
N GLN A 246 -12.67 52.31 28.15
CA GLN A 246 -11.46 52.74 27.49
C GLN A 246 -10.31 51.76 27.75
N SER A 247 -10.35 50.59 27.15
CA SER A 247 -9.18 49.72 27.07
C SER A 247 -8.60 49.81 25.66
N THR A 248 -7.34 50.11 25.55
CA THR A 248 -6.53 50.19 24.34
C THR A 248 -6.28 48.83 23.65
N ALA A 249 -7.08 47.84 23.98
CA ALA A 249 -7.01 46.56 23.31
C ALA A 249 -7.76 46.61 21.97
N ILE A 250 -7.09 46.24 20.90
CA ILE A 250 -7.69 46.06 19.57
C ILE A 250 -8.75 44.99 19.68
N LYS A 251 -10.02 45.38 19.71
CA LYS A 251 -11.15 44.41 19.66
C LYS A 251 -11.20 43.83 18.25
N MET A 252 -10.99 42.54 18.13
CA MET A 252 -11.21 41.82 16.88
C MET A 252 -12.70 41.88 16.51
N LYS A 253 -13.01 42.05 15.22
CA LYS A 253 -14.36 42.14 14.73
C LYS A 253 -15.07 40.81 14.99
N GLU A 254 -16.12 40.84 15.82
CA GLU A 254 -17.00 39.72 16.04
C GLU A 254 -18.15 39.69 15.00
N GLU A 255 -18.45 38.54 14.46
CA GLU A 255 -19.61 38.33 13.61
C GLU A 255 -20.66 37.50 14.37
N VAL A 256 -21.84 38.10 14.58
CA VAL A 256 -22.89 37.53 15.41
C VAL A 256 -23.98 36.91 14.53
N PHE A 257 -24.52 35.79 14.93
CA PHE A 257 -25.69 35.17 14.32
C PHE A 257 -26.62 34.53 15.34
N GLU A 258 -27.88 34.41 14.99
CA GLU A 258 -28.93 33.86 15.84
C GLU A 258 -29.42 32.50 15.31
N VAL A 259 -29.61 31.56 16.21
CA VAL A 259 -30.17 30.24 15.93
C VAL A 259 -31.42 30.04 16.79
N LYS A 260 -32.55 29.66 16.14
CA LYS A 260 -33.78 29.33 16.81
C LYS A 260 -33.92 27.81 16.90
N GLU A 261 -34.04 27.30 18.11
CA GLU A 261 -34.32 25.89 18.38
C GLU A 261 -35.64 25.81 19.13
N SER A 262 -36.69 25.33 18.45
CA SER A 262 -38.07 25.37 18.97
C SER A 262 -38.51 26.80 19.39
N ASP A 263 -38.77 27.03 20.66
CA ASP A 263 -39.15 28.34 21.19
C ASP A 263 -37.98 29.13 21.80
N VAL A 264 -36.73 28.61 21.76
CA VAL A 264 -35.54 29.25 22.33
C VAL A 264 -34.68 29.82 21.23
N SER A 265 -34.37 31.10 21.35
CA SER A 265 -33.39 31.76 20.47
C SER A 265 -32.04 31.88 21.20
N SER A 266 -30.99 31.42 20.57
CA SER A 266 -29.62 31.50 21.06
C SER A 266 -28.75 32.33 20.11
N VAL A 267 -27.89 33.16 20.66
CA VAL A 267 -27.00 34.04 19.92
C VAL A 267 -25.57 33.54 20.04
N PHE A 268 -24.89 33.44 18.92
CA PHE A 268 -23.48 33.01 18.84
C PHE A 268 -22.64 34.09 18.16
N ALA A 269 -21.38 34.16 18.55
CA ALA A 269 -20.40 35.05 17.94
C ALA A 269 -19.19 34.27 17.45
N VAL A 270 -18.71 34.65 16.28
CA VAL A 270 -17.47 34.13 15.68
C VAL A 270 -16.46 35.24 15.55
N SER A 271 -15.23 34.98 16.00
CA SER A 271 -14.10 35.92 15.87
C SER A 271 -12.86 35.18 15.42
N LEU A 272 -11.95 35.90 14.73
CA LEU A 272 -10.63 35.39 14.41
C LEU A 272 -9.77 35.35 15.69
N GLU A 273 -9.29 34.15 16.05
CA GLU A 273 -8.41 33.97 17.20
C GLU A 273 -6.96 34.30 16.84
N THR A 274 -6.45 33.72 15.74
CA THR A 274 -5.07 33.88 15.29
C THR A 274 -4.89 33.58 13.83
N VAL A 275 -3.81 34.08 13.25
CA VAL A 275 -3.29 33.72 11.92
C VAL A 275 -1.88 33.18 12.12
N LEU A 276 -1.62 31.99 11.63
CA LEU A 276 -0.36 31.30 11.80
C LEU A 276 0.40 31.27 10.47
N ALA A 277 1.62 31.74 10.51
CA ALA A 277 2.57 31.73 9.41
C ALA A 277 3.79 30.88 9.80
N GLY A 278 4.21 29.97 8.95
CA GLY A 278 5.36 29.09 9.21
C GLY A 278 5.60 28.08 8.11
N HIS A 279 4.58 27.78 7.33
CA HIS A 279 4.73 26.99 6.12
C HIS A 279 5.17 27.84 4.92
N GLU A 280 6.00 27.24 4.07
CA GLU A 280 6.55 27.89 2.86
C GLU A 280 5.81 27.48 1.58
N ASN A 281 4.81 26.61 1.69
CA ASN A 281 4.00 26.13 0.58
C ASN A 281 2.57 25.83 1.05
N TRP A 282 1.71 25.38 0.14
CA TRP A 282 0.31 25.08 0.40
C TRP A 282 0.12 24.18 1.61
N VAL A 283 -0.79 24.55 2.49
CA VAL A 283 -1.18 23.74 3.64
C VAL A 283 -2.43 22.95 3.26
N TYR A 284 -2.32 21.62 3.30
CA TYR A 284 -3.40 20.71 2.88
C TYR A 284 -4.26 20.17 4.01
N GLY A 285 -3.72 20.08 5.21
CA GLY A 285 -4.44 19.50 6.33
C GLY A 285 -4.16 20.18 7.66
N VAL A 286 -5.19 20.26 8.47
CA VAL A 286 -5.13 20.66 9.88
C VAL A 286 -5.95 19.68 10.70
N HIS A 287 -5.38 19.18 11.79
CA HIS A 287 -6.04 18.19 12.64
C HIS A 287 -5.73 18.45 14.10
N TRP A 288 -6.79 18.64 14.90
CA TRP A 288 -6.66 18.85 16.33
C TRP A 288 -6.13 17.58 17.03
N GLN A 289 -5.31 17.80 18.05
CA GLN A 289 -4.92 16.71 18.94
C GLN A 289 -6.17 16.07 19.55
N PRO A 290 -6.27 14.73 19.57
CA PRO A 290 -7.41 14.04 20.15
C PRO A 290 -7.67 14.43 21.61
N PRO A 291 -8.93 14.56 22.05
CA PRO A 291 -9.25 14.74 23.45
C PRO A 291 -8.91 13.48 24.26
N PHE A 292 -8.61 13.67 25.53
CA PHE A 292 -8.28 12.59 26.47
C PHE A 292 -8.91 12.85 27.85
N TYR A 293 -9.01 11.79 28.65
CA TYR A 293 -9.45 11.91 30.03
C TYR A 293 -8.29 12.15 30.98
N LYS A 294 -8.41 13.22 31.81
CA LYS A 294 -7.56 13.45 32.98
C LYS A 294 -8.40 13.23 34.23
N GLY A 295 -8.25 12.07 34.82
CA GLY A 295 -9.20 11.61 35.86
C GLY A 295 -10.57 11.30 35.23
N ASN A 296 -11.63 11.95 35.70
CA ASN A 296 -13.01 11.79 35.18
C ASN A 296 -13.43 12.93 34.24
N GLU A 297 -12.55 13.88 33.98
CA GLU A 297 -12.83 15.04 33.14
C GLU A 297 -12.22 14.90 31.75
N LEU A 298 -13.06 15.09 30.71
CA LEU A 298 -12.64 15.10 29.33
C LEU A 298 -11.94 16.43 29.02
N GLN A 299 -10.70 16.37 28.59
CA GLN A 299 -9.92 17.53 28.19
C GLN A 299 -9.59 17.47 26.69
N GLN A 300 -9.89 18.56 26.00
CA GLN A 300 -9.43 18.81 24.64
C GLN A 300 -8.15 19.65 24.71
N PRO A 301 -7.00 19.10 24.29
CA PRO A 301 -5.76 19.90 24.18
C PRO A 301 -5.93 21.03 23.19
N LEU A 302 -5.42 22.20 23.55
CA LEU A 302 -5.39 23.36 22.68
C LEU A 302 -4.14 23.28 21.77
N CYS A 303 -4.16 22.31 20.87
CA CYS A 303 -3.01 21.96 20.04
C CYS A 303 -3.51 21.27 18.78
N PHE A 304 -2.91 21.59 17.63
CA PHE A 304 -3.20 20.91 16.37
C PHE A 304 -1.98 20.75 15.48
N LEU A 305 -2.05 19.79 14.56
CA LEU A 305 -1.07 19.54 13.51
C LEU A 305 -1.49 20.20 12.20
N SER A 306 -0.52 20.70 11.47
CA SER A 306 -0.67 21.08 10.07
C SER A 306 0.29 20.33 9.17
N ALA A 307 -0.16 19.98 7.96
CA ALA A 307 0.63 19.30 6.96
C ALA A 307 0.68 20.13 5.67
N SER A 308 1.87 20.27 5.09
CA SER A 308 2.11 21.14 3.95
C SER A 308 2.89 20.48 2.83
N MET A 309 2.75 21.06 1.63
CA MET A 309 3.57 20.72 0.47
C MET A 309 5.02 21.20 0.59
N ASP A 310 5.37 21.97 1.61
CA ASP A 310 6.75 22.29 1.96
C ASP A 310 7.53 21.12 2.56
N LYS A 311 6.89 19.94 2.66
CA LYS A 311 7.44 18.68 3.17
C LYS A 311 7.64 18.65 4.68
N THR A 312 6.89 19.50 5.38
CA THR A 312 6.91 19.55 6.84
C THR A 312 5.51 19.42 7.44
N MET A 313 5.49 18.99 8.69
CA MET A 313 4.34 19.13 9.59
C MET A 313 4.74 19.98 10.76
N ILE A 314 3.81 20.81 11.25
CA ILE A 314 4.01 21.68 12.40
C ILE A 314 2.94 21.40 13.45
N LEU A 315 3.39 21.29 14.70
CA LEU A 315 2.53 21.25 15.87
C LEU A 315 2.40 22.67 16.43
N TRP A 316 1.17 23.17 16.46
CA TRP A 316 0.84 24.51 16.92
C TRP A 316 0.13 24.47 18.27
N ALA A 317 0.54 25.28 19.21
CA ALA A 317 -0.15 25.48 20.49
C ALA A 317 0.12 26.89 21.02
N PRO A 318 -0.77 27.47 21.84
CA PRO A 318 -0.49 28.72 22.54
C PRO A 318 0.56 28.50 23.62
N GLU A 319 1.45 29.48 23.77
CA GLU A 319 2.41 29.55 24.86
C GLU A 319 1.71 29.82 26.19
N GLU A 320 2.08 29.08 27.23
CA GLU A 320 1.36 29.14 28.52
C GLU A 320 1.33 30.53 29.16
N GLU A 321 2.41 31.30 29.02
CA GLU A 321 2.53 32.61 29.65
C GLU A 321 1.84 33.75 28.87
N SER A 322 2.00 33.75 27.55
CA SER A 322 1.52 34.81 26.67
C SER A 322 0.16 34.53 26.01
N GLY A 323 -0.25 33.28 25.94
CA GLY A 323 -1.41 32.87 25.17
C GLY A 323 -1.26 33.00 23.66
N VAL A 324 -0.07 33.37 23.16
CA VAL A 324 0.23 33.52 21.74
C VAL A 324 0.48 32.15 21.10
N TRP A 325 -0.17 31.90 19.99
CA TRP A 325 0.03 30.66 19.22
C TRP A 325 1.41 30.66 18.57
N VAL A 326 2.16 29.60 18.82
CA VAL A 326 3.52 29.41 18.31
C VAL A 326 3.74 27.99 17.77
N GLU A 327 4.74 27.86 16.95
CA GLU A 327 5.25 26.57 16.51
C GLU A 327 5.94 25.86 17.69
N GLN A 328 5.43 24.69 18.09
CA GLN A 328 6.01 23.88 19.15
C GLN A 328 7.03 22.89 18.60
N VAL A 329 6.68 22.21 17.54
CA VAL A 329 7.49 21.16 16.92
C VAL A 329 7.30 21.21 15.41
N ARG A 330 8.40 21.05 14.69
CA ARG A 330 8.40 20.82 13.25
C ARG A 330 9.03 19.47 12.95
N VAL A 331 8.35 18.63 12.19
CA VAL A 331 8.89 17.36 11.67
C VAL A 331 8.98 17.42 10.16
N GLY A 332 10.00 16.78 9.60
CA GLY A 332 10.37 16.91 8.19
C GLY A 332 11.33 18.10 7.95
N GLU A 333 11.81 18.23 6.74
CA GLU A 333 12.72 19.29 6.30
C GLU A 333 12.14 20.04 5.12
N VAL A 334 12.12 21.36 5.19
CA VAL A 334 11.76 22.21 4.05
C VAL A 334 12.76 21.95 2.92
N GLY A 335 12.23 21.58 1.73
CA GLY A 335 13.09 21.22 0.60
C GLY A 335 13.78 19.86 0.69
N GLY A 336 13.53 19.06 1.71
CA GLY A 336 14.06 17.69 1.86
C GLY A 336 13.64 16.74 0.72
N ASN A 337 14.18 15.52 0.73
CA ASN A 337 13.98 14.55 -0.36
C ASN A 337 12.61 13.85 -0.33
N THR A 338 11.85 13.99 0.75
CA THR A 338 10.46 13.51 0.81
C THR A 338 9.57 14.34 -0.09
N LEU A 339 8.38 13.83 -0.36
CA LEU A 339 7.35 14.60 -1.04
C LEU A 339 6.51 15.39 -0.03
N GLY A 340 5.80 16.39 -0.53
CA GLY A 340 4.87 17.17 0.29
C GLY A 340 3.78 16.29 0.91
N PHE A 341 3.24 16.73 2.04
CA PHE A 341 2.23 16.01 2.79
C PHE A 341 0.82 16.49 2.46
N TYR A 342 -0.09 15.55 2.23
CA TYR A 342 -1.51 15.81 2.04
C TYR A 342 -2.29 15.89 3.36
N GLY A 343 -1.85 15.22 4.39
CA GLY A 343 -2.54 15.18 5.65
C GLY A 343 -1.70 14.58 6.76
N CYS A 344 -2.17 14.77 7.97
CA CYS A 344 -1.54 14.30 9.20
C CYS A 344 -2.59 13.93 10.25
N GLN A 345 -2.24 12.98 11.10
CA GLN A 345 -3.07 12.57 12.24
C GLN A 345 -2.17 12.36 13.46
N MET A 346 -2.72 12.60 14.63
CA MET A 346 -2.05 12.30 15.90
C MET A 346 -2.71 11.10 16.57
N SER A 347 -1.90 10.23 17.20
CA SER A 347 -2.42 9.11 17.98
C SER A 347 -3.28 9.60 19.16
N PRO A 348 -4.18 8.74 19.69
CA PRO A 348 -5.05 9.11 20.81
C PRO A 348 -4.31 9.59 22.07
N ASP A 349 -3.12 9.04 22.32
CA ASP A 349 -2.25 9.39 23.43
C ASP A 349 -1.26 10.52 23.16
N GLY A 350 -1.23 11.05 21.93
CA GLY A 350 -0.31 12.09 21.51
C GLY A 350 1.15 11.66 21.33
N SER A 351 1.43 10.35 21.36
CA SER A 351 2.80 9.82 21.29
C SER A 351 3.30 9.59 19.88
N MET A 352 2.41 9.53 18.90
CA MET A 352 2.73 9.27 17.49
C MET A 352 2.05 10.28 16.57
N ILE A 353 2.75 10.60 15.50
CA ILE A 353 2.24 11.41 14.38
C ILE A 353 2.35 10.56 13.12
N ILE A 354 1.26 10.45 12.37
CA ILE A 354 1.27 9.85 11.06
C ILE A 354 0.92 10.87 10.00
N ALA A 355 1.61 10.83 8.87
CA ALA A 355 1.31 11.64 7.70
C ALA A 355 1.26 10.78 6.46
N HIS A 356 0.53 11.22 5.44
CA HIS A 356 0.59 10.64 4.11
C HIS A 356 1.06 11.68 3.11
N ALA A 357 2.02 11.26 2.30
CA ALA A 357 2.67 12.10 1.31
C ALA A 357 1.90 12.14 -0.01
N PHE A 358 2.33 12.98 -0.91
CA PHE A 358 1.76 13.15 -2.26
C PHE A 358 1.67 11.83 -3.05
N HIS A 359 2.57 10.87 -2.84
CA HIS A 359 2.52 9.54 -3.43
C HIS A 359 1.69 8.52 -2.63
N GLY A 360 1.08 8.92 -1.54
CA GLY A 360 0.35 8.02 -0.67
C GLY A 360 1.22 7.28 0.35
N ALA A 361 2.55 7.46 0.33
CA ALA A 361 3.42 6.87 1.33
C ALA A 361 3.08 7.38 2.73
N LEU A 362 3.04 6.47 3.68
CA LEU A 362 2.82 6.79 5.08
C LEU A 362 4.16 7.06 5.77
N HIS A 363 4.18 8.10 6.57
CA HIS A 363 5.31 8.47 7.44
C HIS A 363 4.86 8.45 8.88
N LEU A 364 5.67 7.87 9.75
CA LEU A 364 5.39 7.80 11.18
C LEU A 364 6.52 8.47 11.96
N TRP A 365 6.17 9.31 12.93
CA TRP A 365 7.09 9.82 13.94
C TRP A 365 6.59 9.43 15.32
N CYS A 366 7.49 8.97 16.16
CA CYS A 366 7.23 8.64 17.55
C CYS A 366 7.93 9.66 18.44
N LYS A 367 7.23 10.07 19.51
CA LYS A 367 7.81 10.97 20.52
C LYS A 367 8.93 10.24 21.26
N ASP A 368 10.08 10.88 21.35
CA ASP A 368 11.22 10.35 22.09
C ASP A 368 10.93 10.43 23.59
N GLN A 369 11.03 9.30 24.28
CA GLN A 369 10.80 9.25 25.73
C GLN A 369 11.98 9.82 26.53
N ASP A 370 13.18 9.80 25.96
CA ASP A 370 14.42 10.20 26.61
C ASP A 370 14.75 11.68 26.40
N LYS A 371 14.19 12.31 25.38
CA LYS A 371 14.40 13.72 25.03
C LYS A 371 13.08 14.44 24.84
N GLU A 372 12.76 15.29 25.80
CA GLU A 372 11.55 16.11 25.73
C GLU A 372 11.55 16.99 24.46
N GLY A 373 10.47 16.94 23.71
CA GLY A 373 10.28 17.69 22.46
C GLY A 373 10.94 17.09 21.20
N SER A 374 11.60 15.95 21.31
CA SER A 374 12.19 15.23 20.16
C SER A 374 11.22 14.19 19.59
N TRP A 375 11.21 14.07 18.26
CA TRP A 375 10.42 13.09 17.51
C TRP A 375 11.35 12.30 16.60
N GLN A 376 11.19 10.97 16.58
CA GLN A 376 11.99 10.04 15.80
C GLN A 376 11.14 9.37 14.73
N PRO A 377 11.66 9.17 13.50
CA PRO A 377 10.99 8.36 12.51
C PRO A 377 10.73 6.94 13.00
N GLY A 378 9.56 6.40 12.70
CA GLY A 378 9.13 5.07 13.11
C GLY A 378 8.82 4.14 11.94
N VAL A 379 8.59 2.89 12.28
CA VAL A 379 8.22 1.84 11.33
C VAL A 379 6.72 1.89 11.06
N VAL A 380 6.34 1.93 9.80
CA VAL A 380 4.94 1.99 9.35
C VAL A 380 4.75 1.14 8.11
N ILE A 381 3.51 0.75 7.83
CA ILE A 381 3.14 0.02 6.63
C ILE A 381 3.59 0.78 5.37
N SER A 382 4.11 0.04 4.40
CA SER A 382 4.52 0.55 3.11
C SER A 382 4.11 -0.40 1.99
N GLY A 383 4.00 0.10 0.78
CA GLY A 383 3.64 -0.68 -0.40
C GLY A 383 3.61 0.17 -1.66
N HIS A 384 3.29 -0.49 -2.77
CA HIS A 384 3.13 0.16 -4.04
C HIS A 384 1.92 1.12 -4.05
N PHE A 385 2.04 2.20 -4.80
CA PHE A 385 0.94 3.17 -4.98
C PHE A 385 0.30 3.10 -6.38
N ASP A 386 0.66 2.10 -7.16
CA ASP A 386 0.02 1.76 -8.43
C ASP A 386 0.03 0.23 -8.61
N ALA A 387 -0.53 -0.26 -9.71
CA ALA A 387 -0.68 -1.70 -9.96
C ALA A 387 0.62 -2.47 -9.77
N VAL A 388 0.58 -3.54 -9.01
CA VAL A 388 1.70 -4.48 -8.86
C VAL A 388 1.67 -5.46 -10.02
N GLN A 389 2.71 -5.47 -10.83
CA GLN A 389 2.75 -6.23 -12.09
C GLN A 389 3.36 -7.62 -11.95
N ASP A 390 4.35 -7.76 -11.10
CA ASP A 390 5.03 -9.02 -10.88
C ASP A 390 5.61 -9.11 -9.46
N LEU A 391 5.84 -10.32 -9.01
CA LEU A 391 6.54 -10.58 -7.76
C LEU A 391 7.29 -11.92 -7.82
N SER A 392 8.27 -12.07 -6.94
CA SER A 392 9.04 -13.30 -6.79
C SER A 392 9.54 -13.45 -5.36
N TRP A 393 9.53 -14.66 -4.85
CA TRP A 393 10.26 -15.02 -3.65
C TRP A 393 11.76 -15.13 -3.95
N ASP A 394 12.61 -14.83 -2.95
CA ASP A 394 13.98 -15.28 -3.03
C ASP A 394 14.05 -16.82 -3.01
N PRO A 395 15.12 -17.43 -3.52
CA PRO A 395 15.22 -18.88 -3.60
C PRO A 395 15.09 -19.61 -2.26
N ASP A 396 15.46 -18.96 -1.15
CA ASP A 396 15.37 -19.52 0.20
C ASP A 396 14.01 -19.23 0.87
N GLY A 397 13.18 -18.40 0.26
CA GLY A 397 11.84 -18.07 0.76
C GLY A 397 11.83 -17.14 1.97
N ASP A 398 12.82 -16.25 2.10
CA ASP A 398 12.96 -15.35 3.25
C ASP A 398 12.41 -13.94 2.97
N PHE A 399 12.34 -13.54 1.72
CA PHE A 399 11.80 -12.24 1.32
C PHE A 399 11.11 -12.29 -0.04
N ILE A 400 10.38 -11.23 -0.34
CA ILE A 400 9.67 -11.04 -1.61
C ILE A 400 10.17 -9.77 -2.28
N LEU A 401 10.43 -9.86 -3.58
CA LEU A 401 10.60 -8.73 -4.48
C LEU A 401 9.33 -8.52 -5.28
N SER A 402 8.90 -7.28 -5.44
CA SER A 402 7.75 -6.91 -6.28
C SER A 402 8.07 -5.71 -7.15
N VAL A 403 7.48 -5.66 -8.34
CA VAL A 403 7.58 -4.54 -9.27
C VAL A 403 6.20 -4.01 -9.60
N GLY A 404 6.08 -2.72 -9.77
CA GLY A 404 4.80 -2.08 -10.02
C GLY A 404 4.84 -0.94 -11.02
N SER A 405 3.66 -0.53 -11.47
CA SER A 405 3.46 0.64 -12.33
C SER A 405 3.77 1.97 -11.62
N ASP A 406 4.04 1.94 -10.34
CA ASP A 406 4.59 3.05 -9.56
C ASP A 406 6.08 3.29 -9.81
N GLN A 407 6.67 2.59 -10.79
CA GLN A 407 8.05 2.74 -11.21
C GLN A 407 9.09 2.26 -10.17
N THR A 408 8.66 1.41 -9.24
CA THR A 408 9.53 0.90 -8.17
C THR A 408 9.62 -0.62 -8.15
N THR A 409 10.78 -1.11 -7.70
CA THR A 409 10.97 -2.47 -7.23
C THR A 409 11.12 -2.40 -5.71
N ARG A 410 10.34 -3.20 -4.98
CA ARG A 410 10.29 -3.19 -3.52
C ARG A 410 10.58 -4.56 -2.95
N LEU A 411 11.25 -4.59 -1.82
CA LEU A 411 11.61 -5.81 -1.11
C LEU A 411 10.94 -5.83 0.27
N PHE A 412 10.20 -6.90 0.55
CA PHE A 412 9.49 -7.12 1.81
C PHE A 412 10.04 -8.34 2.51
N THR A 413 10.26 -8.23 3.82
CA THR A 413 10.72 -9.34 4.66
C THR A 413 10.01 -9.33 6.01
N PRO A 414 9.87 -10.49 6.67
CA PRO A 414 9.42 -10.53 8.05
C PRO A 414 10.48 -9.95 9.00
N TRP A 415 10.01 -9.26 10.00
CA TRP A 415 10.81 -8.75 11.10
C TRP A 415 10.13 -9.04 12.42
N ARG A 416 10.92 -9.38 13.43
CA ARG A 416 10.44 -9.63 14.78
C ARG A 416 11.06 -8.62 15.74
N LYS A 417 10.20 -7.88 16.43
CA LYS A 417 10.63 -7.03 17.53
C LYS A 417 11.10 -7.91 18.70
N GLU A 418 12.13 -7.48 19.45
CA GLU A 418 12.74 -8.29 20.51
C GLU A 418 11.74 -8.83 21.55
N ASP A 419 10.70 -8.06 21.88
CA ASP A 419 9.67 -8.42 22.87
C ASP A 419 8.42 -9.06 22.27
N SER A 420 8.40 -9.37 20.97
CA SER A 420 7.22 -9.89 20.26
C SER A 420 7.39 -11.35 19.87
N GLU A 421 6.35 -12.15 20.11
CA GLU A 421 6.29 -13.53 19.64
C GLU A 421 5.97 -13.65 18.15
N GLN A 422 5.41 -12.60 17.55
CA GLN A 422 4.96 -12.61 16.17
C GLN A 422 5.84 -11.72 15.28
N ALA A 423 6.22 -12.27 14.13
CA ALA A 423 6.86 -11.51 13.07
C ALA A 423 5.82 -10.71 12.26
N THR A 424 6.17 -9.49 11.87
CA THR A 424 5.40 -8.64 10.97
C THR A 424 6.20 -8.38 9.70
N TRP A 425 5.51 -8.23 8.57
CA TRP A 425 6.14 -7.98 7.29
C TRP A 425 6.36 -6.49 7.05
N HIS A 426 7.53 -6.13 6.54
CA HIS A 426 7.91 -4.74 6.28
C HIS A 426 8.72 -4.62 4.99
N GLU A 427 8.58 -3.48 4.33
CA GLU A 427 9.48 -3.08 3.27
C GLU A 427 10.82 -2.67 3.91
N ILE A 428 11.91 -3.23 3.41
CA ILE A 428 13.26 -2.92 3.91
C ILE A 428 14.19 -2.36 2.84
N SER A 429 13.78 -2.41 1.58
CA SER A 429 14.56 -1.86 0.47
C SER A 429 13.66 -1.52 -0.71
N ARG A 430 14.04 -0.47 -1.45
CA ARG A 430 13.61 -0.18 -2.81
C ARG A 430 14.80 -0.32 -3.74
N PRO A 431 15.10 -1.52 -4.20
CA PRO A 431 16.27 -1.77 -5.03
C PRO A 431 16.36 -0.91 -6.28
N GLN A 432 15.20 -0.57 -6.86
CA GLN A 432 15.11 0.24 -8.07
C GLN A 432 13.98 1.26 -7.94
N ILE A 433 14.32 2.54 -8.18
CA ILE A 433 13.37 3.63 -8.40
C ILE A 433 13.62 4.12 -9.82
N HIS A 434 12.69 3.82 -10.72
CA HIS A 434 12.90 3.97 -12.15
C HIS A 434 12.07 5.13 -12.73
N GLY A 435 12.33 5.50 -13.97
CA GLY A 435 11.58 6.52 -14.70
C GLY A 435 10.47 5.97 -15.61
N TYR A 436 10.31 4.64 -15.67
CA TYR A 436 9.29 3.94 -16.44
C TYR A 436 8.55 2.93 -15.57
N ASP A 437 7.31 2.65 -15.93
CA ASP A 437 6.48 1.66 -15.24
C ASP A 437 7.12 0.29 -15.32
N MET A 438 7.27 -0.37 -14.18
CA MET A 438 7.85 -1.71 -14.11
C MET A 438 6.82 -2.75 -14.56
N GLN A 439 7.27 -3.75 -15.32
CA GLN A 439 6.39 -4.76 -15.89
C GLN A 439 6.70 -6.18 -15.43
N CYS A 440 7.95 -6.52 -15.23
CA CYS A 440 8.35 -7.89 -14.96
C CYS A 440 9.64 -7.97 -14.13
N LEU A 441 9.80 -9.10 -13.48
CA LEU A 441 10.88 -9.40 -12.56
C LEU A 441 11.26 -10.87 -12.65
N ALA A 442 12.55 -11.19 -12.59
CA ALA A 442 13.06 -12.53 -12.37
C ALA A 442 14.24 -12.52 -11.42
N THR A 443 14.21 -13.36 -10.39
CA THR A 443 15.32 -13.57 -9.46
C THR A 443 16.33 -14.54 -10.06
N VAL A 444 17.60 -14.15 -10.10
CA VAL A 444 18.70 -14.96 -10.67
C VAL A 444 19.58 -15.55 -9.57
N GLY A 445 19.48 -15.04 -8.40
CA GLY A 445 20.15 -15.49 -7.20
C GLY A 445 19.42 -14.95 -5.99
N ARG A 446 19.94 -15.19 -4.80
CA ARG A 446 19.30 -14.69 -3.59
C ARG A 446 19.25 -13.16 -3.57
N PHE A 447 20.35 -12.51 -3.98
CA PHE A 447 20.47 -11.05 -3.95
C PHE A 447 20.76 -10.44 -5.32
N GLN A 448 20.26 -11.10 -6.37
CA GLN A 448 20.38 -10.62 -7.73
C GLN A 448 19.07 -10.84 -8.48
N PHE A 449 18.65 -9.84 -9.24
CA PHE A 449 17.45 -9.94 -10.08
C PHE A 449 17.62 -9.18 -11.40
N VAL A 450 16.79 -9.55 -12.34
CA VAL A 450 16.60 -8.85 -13.62
C VAL A 450 15.21 -8.24 -13.61
N SER A 451 15.10 -6.99 -14.04
CA SER A 451 13.83 -6.30 -14.18
C SER A 451 13.61 -5.76 -15.58
N GLY A 452 12.35 -5.69 -15.98
CA GLY A 452 11.91 -5.08 -17.23
C GLY A 452 10.82 -4.05 -16.95
N ALA A 453 10.87 -2.95 -17.68
CA ALA A 453 9.92 -1.85 -17.59
C ALA A 453 9.31 -1.52 -18.95
N ASP A 454 8.50 -0.47 -19.03
CA ASP A 454 8.00 0.10 -20.29
C ASP A 454 9.14 0.78 -21.09
N GLU A 455 10.22 0.07 -21.22
CA GLU A 455 11.40 0.39 -22.01
C GLU A 455 11.93 -0.87 -22.72
N LYS A 456 12.87 -0.69 -23.63
CA LYS A 456 13.44 -1.79 -24.44
C LYS A 456 14.63 -2.49 -23.77
N VAL A 457 15.02 -2.06 -22.59
CA VAL A 457 16.23 -2.48 -21.90
C VAL A 457 15.87 -3.30 -20.67
N LEU A 458 16.52 -4.45 -20.49
CA LEU A 458 16.50 -5.18 -19.24
C LEU A 458 17.65 -4.70 -18.36
N ARG A 459 17.43 -4.67 -17.07
CA ARG A 459 18.41 -4.23 -16.09
C ARG A 459 18.66 -5.30 -15.04
N VAL A 460 19.92 -5.51 -14.73
CA VAL A 460 20.37 -6.50 -13.75
C VAL A 460 20.86 -5.77 -12.51
N PHE A 461 20.35 -6.15 -11.35
CA PHE A 461 20.68 -5.55 -10.07
C PHE A 461 21.29 -6.56 -9.11
N HIS A 462 22.19 -6.07 -8.29
CA HIS A 462 22.81 -6.84 -7.21
C HIS A 462 22.77 -6.04 -5.90
N ALA A 463 22.56 -6.71 -4.77
CA ALA A 463 22.50 -6.08 -3.47
C ALA A 463 23.88 -5.54 -3.05
N PRO A 464 23.97 -4.31 -2.53
CA PRO A 464 25.20 -3.75 -1.98
C PRO A 464 25.49 -4.27 -0.56
N ARG A 465 26.69 -4.03 -0.06
CA ARG A 465 27.14 -4.47 1.26
C ARG A 465 26.26 -3.97 2.40
N ASN A 466 25.91 -2.67 2.39
CA ASN A 466 25.12 -2.08 3.46
C ASN A 466 23.73 -2.73 3.57
N PHE A 467 23.12 -3.06 2.43
CA PHE A 467 21.85 -3.81 2.41
C PHE A 467 22.02 -5.20 3.04
N LEU A 468 23.06 -5.95 2.67
CA LEU A 468 23.28 -7.30 3.19
C LEU A 468 23.51 -7.30 4.71
N GLU A 469 24.24 -6.33 5.22
CA GLU A 469 24.46 -6.15 6.66
C GLU A 469 23.16 -5.83 7.40
N ASN A 470 22.36 -4.89 6.89
CA ASN A 470 21.08 -4.53 7.48
C ASN A 470 20.05 -5.68 7.36
N PHE A 471 20.03 -6.39 6.25
CA PHE A 471 19.19 -7.57 6.09
C PHE A 471 19.53 -8.67 7.12
N ALA A 472 20.82 -8.93 7.34
CA ALA A 472 21.28 -9.89 8.35
C ALA A 472 20.77 -9.50 9.75
N ASN A 473 20.86 -8.22 10.11
CA ASN A 473 20.40 -7.71 11.40
C ASN A 473 18.88 -7.81 11.56
N ILE A 474 18.12 -7.39 10.54
CA ILE A 474 16.65 -7.35 10.55
C ILE A 474 16.06 -8.77 10.52
N SER A 475 16.60 -9.65 9.68
CA SER A 475 16.12 -11.03 9.52
C SER A 475 16.70 -11.99 10.56
N GLN A 476 17.64 -11.52 11.41
CA GLN A 476 18.39 -12.34 12.37
C GLN A 476 19.12 -13.52 11.72
N THR A 477 19.57 -13.33 10.48
CA THR A 477 20.38 -14.30 9.73
C THR A 477 21.87 -14.08 10.05
N SER A 478 22.67 -15.15 10.00
CA SER A 478 24.10 -15.04 10.20
C SER A 478 24.76 -14.15 9.15
N ARG A 479 25.45 -13.11 9.59
CA ARG A 479 26.19 -12.19 8.73
C ARG A 479 27.28 -12.91 7.93
N ASP A 480 27.95 -13.87 8.55
CA ASP A 480 28.98 -14.67 7.90
C ASP A 480 28.43 -15.55 6.77
N GLU A 481 27.22 -16.07 6.89
CA GLU A 481 26.56 -16.84 5.82
C GLU A 481 26.27 -15.98 4.59
N LEU A 482 25.95 -14.69 4.78
CA LEU A 482 25.63 -13.77 3.70
C LEU A 482 26.86 -13.16 3.03
N LEU A 483 27.97 -13.00 3.75
CA LEU A 483 29.15 -12.27 3.30
C LEU A 483 30.36 -13.17 2.96
N THR A 484 30.29 -14.49 3.16
CA THR A 484 31.40 -15.43 2.94
C THR A 484 31.66 -15.82 1.50
N SER A 485 30.84 -15.39 0.53
CA SER A 485 31.20 -15.61 -0.88
C SER A 485 32.43 -14.76 -1.25
N SER A 486 33.38 -15.35 -2.01
CA SER A 486 34.59 -14.65 -2.47
C SER A 486 34.35 -13.33 -3.18
N ASP A 487 33.12 -13.10 -3.64
CA ASP A 487 32.67 -11.87 -4.29
C ASP A 487 32.32 -10.73 -3.30
N SER A 488 32.19 -11.03 -2.01
CA SER A 488 31.80 -10.05 -0.98
C SER A 488 32.92 -9.06 -0.62
N VAL A 489 34.18 -9.37 -0.91
CA VAL A 489 35.33 -8.52 -0.53
C VAL A 489 35.36 -7.19 -1.31
N ASN A 490 34.81 -7.16 -2.51
CA ASN A 490 34.81 -5.99 -3.40
C ASN A 490 33.41 -5.40 -3.63
N LEU A 491 32.39 -5.77 -2.83
CA LEU A 491 31.07 -5.21 -2.98
C LEU A 491 31.06 -3.71 -2.64
N PRO A 492 30.43 -2.88 -3.48
CA PRO A 492 30.15 -1.49 -3.12
C PRO A 492 29.33 -1.38 -1.85
N GLU A 493 29.51 -0.31 -1.11
CA GLU A 493 28.73 -0.03 0.12
C GLU A 493 27.25 0.19 -0.17
N GLY A 494 26.95 0.90 -1.25
CA GLY A 494 25.59 1.24 -1.64
C GLY A 494 25.49 1.64 -3.09
N ALA A 495 24.37 2.22 -3.43
CA ALA A 495 24.10 2.78 -4.75
C ALA A 495 23.41 4.12 -4.66
N SER A 496 23.63 5.00 -5.62
CA SER A 496 22.93 6.27 -5.77
C SER A 496 22.48 6.48 -7.22
N THR A 497 21.41 7.21 -7.41
CA THR A 497 20.94 7.62 -8.74
C THR A 497 21.30 9.08 -8.95
N PRO A 498 22.08 9.42 -9.99
CA PRO A 498 22.35 10.82 -10.35
C PRO A 498 21.06 11.56 -10.71
N ALA A 499 21.01 12.86 -10.47
CA ALA A 499 19.82 13.71 -10.63
C ALA A 499 19.11 13.59 -12.00
N LEU A 500 19.84 13.28 -13.07
CA LEU A 500 19.28 13.06 -14.41
C LEU A 500 19.52 11.63 -14.95
N GLY A 501 19.88 10.71 -14.06
CA GLY A 501 20.23 9.33 -14.42
C GLY A 501 19.10 8.35 -14.19
N LEU A 502 18.98 7.37 -15.08
CA LEU A 502 18.08 6.22 -14.91
C LEU A 502 18.82 4.97 -14.37
N SER A 503 20.09 5.11 -14.00
CA SER A 503 20.93 4.00 -13.57
C SER A 503 21.44 4.21 -12.16
N ASN A 504 21.34 3.18 -11.32
CA ASN A 504 21.90 3.17 -9.98
C ASN A 504 23.43 2.96 -10.06
N LYS A 505 24.19 3.97 -9.69
CA LYS A 505 25.65 3.91 -9.66
C LYS A 505 26.16 3.36 -8.33
N ALA A 506 27.18 2.54 -8.38
CA ALA A 506 27.85 2.02 -7.20
C ALA A 506 28.55 3.13 -6.40
N VAL A 507 28.48 3.04 -5.06
CA VAL A 507 29.19 3.91 -4.12
C VAL A 507 30.13 3.03 -3.31
N PHE A 508 31.44 3.29 -3.40
CA PHE A 508 32.46 2.56 -2.67
C PHE A 508 32.85 3.28 -1.38
N GLN A 509 33.47 2.57 -0.46
CA GLN A 509 33.88 3.13 0.84
C GLN A 509 34.80 4.36 0.70
N GLY A 510 35.65 4.40 -0.33
CA GLY A 510 36.51 5.54 -0.61
C GLY A 510 35.79 6.78 -1.15
N ASP A 511 34.57 6.63 -1.62
CA ASP A 511 33.74 7.73 -2.16
C ASP A 511 32.90 8.40 -1.07
N LEU A 512 32.88 7.85 0.15
CA LEU A 512 32.14 8.38 1.28
C LEU A 512 32.94 9.56 1.87
N VAL A 513 32.40 10.79 1.70
CA VAL A 513 33.01 11.99 2.29
C VAL A 513 32.57 12.08 3.74
N PRO A 514 33.51 12.16 4.74
CA PRO A 514 33.14 12.42 6.12
C PRO A 514 32.51 13.81 6.21
N ARG A 515 31.27 13.93 6.74
CA ARG A 515 30.72 15.21 7.13
C ARG A 515 31.53 15.77 8.29
N THR A 516 32.32 16.80 8.04
CA THR A 516 32.92 17.62 9.10
C THR A 516 31.90 18.69 9.47
N ASN A 517 31.58 18.80 10.76
CA ASN A 517 30.59 19.75 11.31
C ASN A 517 30.99 21.25 11.16
N GLU A 518 32.04 21.55 10.41
CA GLU A 518 32.58 22.89 10.24
C GLU A 518 32.25 23.54 8.88
N GLU A 519 31.56 22.83 7.95
CA GLU A 519 31.26 23.34 6.61
C GLU A 519 29.81 23.87 6.46
N GLU A 520 28.98 23.88 7.49
CA GLU A 520 27.59 24.33 7.42
C GLU A 520 27.41 25.86 7.24
N GLU A 521 28.47 26.67 7.36
CA GLU A 521 28.32 28.14 7.35
C GLU A 521 28.77 28.86 6.06
N GLN A 522 29.31 28.22 5.05
CA GLN A 522 29.96 28.96 3.94
C GLN A 522 29.53 28.66 2.49
N PHE A 523 28.52 27.87 2.18
CA PHE A 523 28.12 27.68 0.78
C PHE A 523 26.66 28.01 0.51
N SER A 524 26.34 29.28 0.42
CA SER A 524 25.17 29.79 -0.32
C SER A 524 25.57 30.00 -1.79
N SER A 525 25.58 28.96 -2.59
CA SER A 525 25.71 29.06 -4.04
C SER A 525 24.67 28.21 -4.75
N ILE A 526 24.32 28.64 -5.95
CA ILE A 526 23.30 28.05 -6.85
C ILE A 526 23.49 26.54 -7.11
N SER A 527 24.64 25.97 -6.74
CA SER A 527 24.90 24.51 -6.80
C SER A 527 24.13 23.68 -5.77
N ASP A 528 23.60 24.28 -4.70
CA ASP A 528 22.83 23.57 -3.66
C ASP A 528 21.39 23.21 -4.09
N GLN A 529 20.89 23.76 -5.19
CA GLN A 529 19.59 23.38 -5.76
C GLN A 529 19.54 22.00 -6.41
N TYR A 530 20.70 21.38 -6.65
CA TYR A 530 20.83 20.03 -7.17
C TYR A 530 21.71 19.20 -6.22
N GLN A 531 21.26 19.02 -4.97
CA GLN A 531 21.89 18.03 -4.12
C GLN A 531 21.77 16.68 -4.80
N GLU A 532 22.88 16.17 -5.32
CA GLU A 532 22.97 14.76 -5.68
C GLU A 532 22.62 13.96 -4.43
N SER A 533 21.66 13.06 -4.51
CA SER A 533 21.29 12.18 -3.40
C SER A 533 22.44 11.22 -3.14
N TYR A 534 23.32 11.58 -2.22
CA TYR A 534 24.43 10.76 -1.79
C TYR A 534 23.93 9.63 -0.90
N PHE A 535 24.37 8.41 -1.18
CA PHE A 535 24.18 7.28 -0.31
C PHE A 535 24.97 7.48 1.00
N HIS A 536 24.29 7.25 2.14
CA HIS A 536 24.91 7.22 3.47
C HIS A 536 24.70 5.83 4.07
N PRO A 537 25.78 5.11 4.43
CA PRO A 537 25.65 3.83 5.10
C PRO A 537 24.99 4.03 6.48
N VAL A 538 23.98 3.22 6.76
CA VAL A 538 23.25 3.23 8.02
C VAL A 538 23.22 1.83 8.58
N HIS A 539 23.44 1.70 9.90
CA HIS A 539 23.27 0.45 10.62
C HIS A 539 21.84 0.35 11.14
N MET A 540 21.08 -0.64 10.69
CA MET A 540 19.69 -0.85 11.05
C MET A 540 19.48 -2.22 11.68
N THR A 541 18.72 -2.24 12.75
CA THR A 541 18.17 -3.45 13.40
C THR A 541 16.65 -3.53 13.28
N GLU A 542 16.04 -2.45 12.85
CA GLU A 542 14.60 -2.31 12.56
C GLU A 542 14.39 -1.98 11.08
N PRO A 543 13.19 -2.24 10.53
CA PRO A 543 12.86 -1.79 9.19
C PRO A 543 13.06 -0.28 9.01
N PRO A 544 13.55 0.17 7.85
CA PRO A 544 13.83 1.58 7.61
C PRO A 544 12.55 2.41 7.54
N PRO A 545 12.58 3.68 7.98
CA PRO A 545 11.53 4.63 7.71
C PRO A 545 11.47 4.99 6.22
N GLU A 546 10.37 5.59 5.79
CA GLU A 546 10.12 5.96 4.40
C GLU A 546 11.25 6.82 3.79
N ASP A 547 11.82 7.74 4.55
CA ASP A 547 12.90 8.62 4.09
C ASP A 547 14.14 7.84 3.63
N HIS A 548 14.48 6.76 4.33
CA HIS A 548 15.59 5.88 3.94
C HIS A 548 15.24 5.02 2.73
N LEU A 549 13.98 4.56 2.63
CA LEU A 549 13.52 3.79 1.48
C LEU A 549 13.59 4.59 0.17
N LEU A 550 13.41 5.91 0.23
CA LEU A 550 13.43 6.77 -0.94
C LEU A 550 14.82 6.94 -1.57
N GLN A 551 15.90 6.81 -0.81
CA GLN A 551 17.23 7.18 -1.30
C GLN A 551 18.40 6.30 -0.87
N ASN A 552 18.31 5.61 0.26
CA ASN A 552 19.46 4.91 0.87
C ASN A 552 19.42 3.39 0.72
N THR A 553 18.45 2.84 0.03
CA THR A 553 18.23 1.39 -0.05
C THR A 553 18.32 0.83 -1.47
N LEU A 554 18.81 1.61 -2.41
CA LEU A 554 19.00 1.21 -3.80
C LEU A 554 20.03 0.09 -3.93
N TRP A 555 19.79 -0.81 -4.89
CA TRP A 555 20.77 -1.80 -5.30
C TRP A 555 21.57 -1.31 -6.51
N LEU A 556 22.76 -1.88 -6.73
CA LEU A 556 23.55 -1.52 -7.89
C LEU A 556 22.99 -2.11 -9.17
N GLU A 557 22.98 -1.33 -10.23
CA GLU A 557 22.77 -1.82 -11.58
C GLU A 557 24.10 -2.32 -12.14
N VAL A 558 24.22 -3.64 -12.29
CA VAL A 558 25.47 -4.28 -12.74
C VAL A 558 25.54 -4.45 -14.26
N GLN A 559 24.41 -4.54 -14.93
CA GLN A 559 24.34 -4.78 -16.38
C GLN A 559 23.05 -4.26 -16.99
N LYS A 560 23.13 -3.85 -18.25
CA LYS A 560 21.99 -3.58 -19.13
C LYS A 560 21.98 -4.57 -20.28
N LEU A 561 20.81 -5.12 -20.61
CA LEU A 561 20.64 -6.09 -21.68
C LEU A 561 19.84 -5.46 -22.82
N TYR A 562 20.45 -5.39 -23.99
CA TYR A 562 19.88 -4.81 -25.19
C TYR A 562 19.57 -5.93 -26.19
N GLY A 563 18.41 -5.88 -26.84
CA GLY A 563 18.05 -6.86 -27.85
C GLY A 563 16.56 -6.84 -28.23
N HIS A 564 15.71 -6.28 -27.40
CA HIS A 564 14.29 -6.16 -27.70
C HIS A 564 13.95 -4.88 -28.48
N SER A 565 12.95 -5.00 -29.36
CA SER A 565 12.49 -3.88 -30.20
C SER A 565 11.38 -3.05 -29.56
N PHE A 566 10.71 -3.59 -28.55
CA PHE A 566 9.59 -2.97 -27.85
C PHE A 566 9.73 -3.11 -26.34
N GLU A 567 8.80 -2.52 -25.62
CA GLU A 567 8.74 -2.53 -24.16
C GLU A 567 8.64 -3.97 -23.61
N MET A 568 9.28 -4.19 -22.48
CA MET A 568 9.32 -5.49 -21.84
C MET A 568 7.95 -5.93 -21.36
N PHE A 569 7.71 -7.24 -21.38
CA PHE A 569 6.44 -7.81 -20.90
C PHE A 569 6.61 -8.90 -19.84
N CYS A 570 7.49 -9.88 -20.05
CA CYS A 570 7.71 -10.95 -19.10
C CYS A 570 9.16 -11.43 -19.08
N LEU A 571 9.53 -11.98 -17.93
CA LEU A 571 10.83 -12.56 -17.63
C LEU A 571 10.64 -13.90 -16.93
N ALA A 572 11.58 -14.80 -17.12
CA ALA A 572 11.71 -16.01 -16.33
C ALA A 572 13.19 -16.38 -16.16
N SER A 573 13.53 -16.99 -15.05
CA SER A 573 14.85 -17.54 -14.77
C SER A 573 14.76 -19.02 -14.42
N ASP A 574 15.80 -19.79 -14.72
CA ASP A 574 15.85 -21.20 -14.35
C ASP A 574 16.25 -21.40 -12.87
N SER A 575 15.88 -22.53 -12.30
CA SER A 575 16.24 -22.88 -10.92
C SER A 575 17.74 -23.10 -10.73
N ALA A 576 18.46 -23.44 -11.81
CA ALA A 576 19.91 -23.61 -11.81
C ALA A 576 20.67 -22.27 -11.87
N ARG A 577 19.99 -21.13 -12.02
CA ARG A 577 20.57 -19.78 -12.09
C ARG A 577 21.58 -19.62 -13.25
N THR A 578 21.30 -20.23 -14.38
CA THR A 578 22.19 -20.25 -15.54
C THR A 578 21.69 -19.42 -16.70
N VAL A 579 20.37 -19.29 -16.85
CA VAL A 579 19.75 -18.57 -17.97
C VAL A 579 18.57 -17.73 -17.52
N VAL A 580 18.34 -16.67 -18.27
CA VAL A 580 17.14 -15.81 -18.17
C VAL A 580 16.48 -15.77 -19.53
N ALA A 581 15.17 -15.93 -19.58
CA ALA A 581 14.34 -15.75 -20.75
C ALA A 581 13.54 -14.47 -20.66
N SER A 582 13.46 -13.72 -21.74
CA SER A 582 12.74 -12.44 -21.80
C SER A 582 11.88 -12.33 -23.05
N ALA A 583 10.77 -11.59 -22.94
CA ALA A 583 9.89 -11.29 -24.05
C ALA A 583 9.37 -9.86 -23.95
N CYS A 584 9.20 -9.21 -25.10
CA CYS A 584 8.65 -7.87 -25.21
C CYS A 584 7.22 -7.88 -25.74
N LYS A 585 6.54 -6.74 -25.67
CA LYS A 585 5.25 -6.52 -26.35
C LYS A 585 5.42 -6.72 -27.85
N ALA A 586 4.51 -7.45 -28.49
CA ALA A 586 4.58 -7.78 -29.90
C ALA A 586 3.19 -7.81 -30.55
N SER A 587 3.08 -7.19 -31.70
CA SER A 587 1.90 -7.26 -32.56
C SER A 587 2.17 -8.05 -33.86
N LYS A 588 3.43 -8.45 -34.07
CA LYS A 588 3.91 -9.21 -35.23
C LYS A 588 4.83 -10.32 -34.78
N ALA A 589 4.87 -11.41 -35.55
CA ALA A 589 5.67 -12.59 -35.26
C ALA A 589 7.18 -12.31 -35.10
N GLU A 590 7.71 -11.38 -35.86
CA GLU A 590 9.14 -10.99 -35.81
C GLU A 590 9.58 -10.42 -34.45
N HIS A 591 8.63 -9.85 -33.68
CA HIS A 591 8.88 -9.27 -32.36
C HIS A 591 8.41 -10.16 -31.20
N ALA A 592 7.69 -11.24 -31.52
CA ALA A 592 7.13 -12.17 -30.52
C ALA A 592 8.12 -13.26 -30.08
N SER A 593 9.39 -13.11 -30.40
CA SER A 593 10.43 -14.06 -30.03
C SER A 593 10.84 -13.92 -28.57
N VAL A 594 11.21 -15.06 -27.99
CA VAL A 594 11.83 -15.13 -26.66
C VAL A 594 13.33 -15.05 -26.82
N LEU A 595 13.98 -14.12 -26.08
CA LEU A 595 15.43 -14.04 -26.03
C LEU A 595 15.93 -14.77 -24.77
N VAL A 596 16.96 -15.58 -24.95
CA VAL A 596 17.62 -16.32 -23.87
C VAL A 596 18.98 -15.68 -23.61
N TRP A 597 19.25 -15.40 -22.34
CA TRP A 597 20.46 -14.72 -21.84
C TRP A 597 21.22 -15.63 -20.89
N SER A 598 22.55 -15.59 -20.96
CA SER A 598 23.38 -16.24 -19.95
C SER A 598 23.34 -15.44 -18.64
N ALA A 599 22.96 -16.04 -17.54
CA ALA A 599 23.01 -15.39 -16.23
C ALA A 599 24.45 -15.22 -15.69
N LYS A 600 25.43 -15.80 -16.34
CA LYS A 600 26.84 -15.69 -15.99
C LYS A 600 27.58 -14.61 -16.75
N THR A 601 27.37 -14.53 -18.06
CA THR A 601 28.07 -13.60 -18.96
C THR A 601 27.21 -12.44 -19.42
N TRP A 602 25.89 -12.51 -19.19
CA TRP A 602 24.86 -11.54 -19.65
C TRP A 602 24.87 -11.33 -21.15
N ARG A 603 25.31 -12.32 -21.91
CA ARG A 603 25.22 -12.34 -23.37
C ARG A 603 23.93 -12.99 -23.82
N GLN A 604 23.38 -12.51 -24.92
CA GLN A 604 22.26 -13.18 -25.58
C GLN A 604 22.79 -14.48 -26.18
N LEU A 605 22.19 -15.59 -25.78
CA LEU A 605 22.54 -16.93 -26.24
C LEU A 605 21.74 -17.33 -27.46
N GLN A 606 20.43 -17.04 -27.47
CA GLN A 606 19.52 -17.58 -28.46
C GLN A 606 18.26 -16.74 -28.62
N THR A 607 17.65 -16.83 -29.82
CA THR A 607 16.31 -16.30 -30.09
C THR A 607 15.37 -17.45 -30.40
N LEU A 608 14.28 -17.57 -29.63
CA LEU A 608 13.30 -18.64 -29.78
C LEU A 608 12.04 -18.09 -30.45
N SER A 609 11.83 -18.46 -31.72
CA SER A 609 10.70 -17.96 -32.51
C SER A 609 9.64 -19.04 -32.69
N CYS A 610 8.44 -18.77 -32.26
CA CYS A 610 7.28 -19.66 -32.40
C CYS A 610 5.94 -18.89 -32.42
N HIS A 611 5.81 -17.87 -31.57
CA HIS A 611 4.57 -17.14 -31.37
C HIS A 611 4.42 -15.98 -32.37
N THR A 612 3.16 -15.59 -32.58
CA THR A 612 2.80 -14.48 -33.51
C THR A 612 2.41 -13.20 -32.79
N LEU A 613 2.11 -13.28 -31.48
CA LEU A 613 1.77 -12.15 -30.63
C LEU A 613 2.56 -12.25 -29.31
N THR A 614 2.42 -11.23 -28.48
CA THR A 614 3.13 -11.11 -27.20
C THR A 614 3.11 -12.40 -26.41
N VAL A 615 4.26 -12.89 -26.00
CA VAL A 615 4.42 -13.92 -24.99
C VAL A 615 4.05 -13.30 -23.62
N THR A 616 3.02 -13.84 -22.98
CA THR A 616 2.44 -13.25 -21.75
C THR A 616 3.11 -13.73 -20.48
N GLN A 617 3.56 -14.97 -20.46
CA GLN A 617 4.34 -15.55 -19.37
C GLN A 617 5.22 -16.67 -19.87
N MET A 618 6.32 -16.89 -19.18
CA MET A 618 7.22 -18.01 -19.34
C MET A 618 7.50 -18.65 -17.99
N ALA A 619 7.77 -19.95 -18.00
CA ALA A 619 8.17 -20.68 -16.82
C ALA A 619 9.16 -21.78 -17.16
N PHE A 620 10.29 -21.82 -16.47
CA PHE A 620 11.18 -22.97 -16.50
C PHE A 620 10.66 -24.08 -15.62
N SER A 621 10.80 -25.34 -16.07
CA SER A 621 10.51 -26.48 -15.19
C SER A 621 11.44 -26.48 -13.97
N PRO A 622 11.00 -27.01 -12.82
CA PRO A 622 11.83 -27.07 -11.61
C PRO A 622 13.17 -27.76 -11.80
N ASN A 623 13.24 -28.75 -12.71
CA ASN A 623 14.48 -29.43 -13.08
C ASN A 623 15.36 -28.67 -14.10
N ALA A 624 15.00 -27.46 -14.48
CA ALA A 624 15.69 -26.59 -15.44
C ALA A 624 15.88 -27.16 -16.86
N ARG A 625 15.13 -28.20 -17.22
CA ARG A 625 15.26 -28.87 -18.54
C ARG A 625 14.33 -28.32 -19.60
N LEU A 626 13.20 -27.75 -19.22
CA LEU A 626 12.14 -27.31 -20.10
C LEU A 626 11.81 -25.83 -19.86
N LEU A 627 11.52 -25.11 -20.93
CA LEU A 627 10.99 -23.76 -20.92
C LEU A 627 9.62 -23.75 -21.58
N LEU A 628 8.61 -23.31 -20.84
CA LEU A 628 7.26 -23.10 -21.34
C LEU A 628 7.03 -21.62 -21.62
N ALA A 629 6.45 -21.31 -22.76
CA ALA A 629 6.00 -19.97 -23.11
C ALA A 629 4.52 -20.00 -23.52
N VAL A 630 3.72 -19.11 -22.99
CA VAL A 630 2.30 -18.92 -23.33
C VAL A 630 2.10 -17.55 -23.93
N SER A 631 1.10 -17.36 -24.78
CA SER A 631 0.99 -16.16 -25.61
C SER A 631 -0.45 -15.65 -25.77
N ARG A 632 -0.55 -14.40 -26.17
CA ARG A 632 -1.79 -13.77 -26.64
C ARG A 632 -2.35 -14.42 -27.91
N ASP A 633 -1.54 -15.14 -28.65
CA ASP A 633 -1.95 -15.90 -29.85
C ASP A 633 -2.76 -17.16 -29.54
N ARG A 634 -3.08 -17.40 -28.26
CA ARG A 634 -3.89 -18.53 -27.74
C ARG A 634 -3.15 -19.87 -27.78
N THR A 635 -1.85 -19.87 -27.95
CA THR A 635 -1.00 -21.05 -28.06
C THR A 635 0.07 -21.06 -26.98
N TRP A 636 0.60 -22.23 -26.72
CA TRP A 636 1.80 -22.39 -25.91
C TRP A 636 2.90 -23.09 -26.71
N SER A 637 4.16 -22.87 -26.35
CA SER A 637 5.34 -23.54 -26.87
C SER A 637 6.19 -24.08 -25.72
N LEU A 638 6.74 -25.27 -25.95
CA LEU A 638 7.60 -25.98 -25.01
C LEU A 638 8.97 -26.21 -25.65
N TRP A 639 10.01 -25.77 -24.95
CA TRP A 639 11.40 -25.81 -25.40
C TRP A 639 12.22 -26.70 -24.50
N ARG A 640 13.03 -27.58 -25.07
CA ARG A 640 13.93 -28.47 -24.35
C ARG A 640 15.33 -27.91 -24.35
N ARG A 641 15.96 -27.92 -23.19
CA ARG A 641 17.39 -27.63 -23.03
C ARG A 641 18.21 -28.81 -23.53
N ASN A 642 19.06 -28.56 -24.50
CA ASN A 642 19.94 -29.56 -25.03
C ASN A 642 21.06 -29.88 -24.05
N LEU A 643 21.59 -31.13 -24.11
CA LEU A 643 22.77 -31.50 -23.35
C LEU A 643 23.99 -30.71 -23.84
N PRO A 644 24.88 -30.25 -22.92
CA PRO A 644 26.09 -29.56 -23.33
C PRO A 644 26.92 -30.41 -24.26
N ALA A 645 27.28 -29.87 -25.42
CA ALA A 645 28.22 -30.49 -26.33
C ALA A 645 29.64 -29.99 -26.01
N PRO A 646 30.69 -30.80 -26.30
CA PRO A 646 32.08 -30.38 -26.10
C PRO A 646 32.44 -29.07 -26.80
N ASP A 647 31.79 -28.81 -27.93
CA ASP A 647 32.01 -27.62 -28.76
C ASP A 647 31.13 -26.43 -28.41
N CYS A 648 30.10 -26.65 -27.56
CA CYS A 648 29.18 -25.61 -27.12
C CYS A 648 28.85 -25.79 -25.61
N PRO A 649 29.62 -25.16 -24.73
CA PRO A 649 29.38 -25.29 -23.29
C PRO A 649 28.19 -24.48 -22.78
N GLU A 650 27.63 -23.57 -23.58
CA GLU A 650 26.48 -22.75 -23.20
C GLU A 650 25.15 -23.45 -23.44
N PRO A 651 24.11 -23.15 -22.63
CA PRO A 651 22.80 -23.77 -22.79
C PRO A 651 22.15 -23.40 -24.13
N GLU A 652 21.65 -24.39 -24.84
CA GLU A 652 20.88 -24.23 -26.08
C GLU A 652 19.51 -24.86 -25.94
N PHE A 653 18.46 -24.28 -26.51
CA PHE A 653 17.08 -24.76 -26.46
C PHE A 653 16.59 -25.12 -27.86
N SER A 654 15.84 -26.18 -27.96
CA SER A 654 15.16 -26.62 -29.18
C SER A 654 13.67 -26.79 -28.94
N LEU A 655 12.84 -26.47 -29.94
CA LEU A 655 11.39 -26.63 -29.86
C LEU A 655 11.04 -28.08 -29.70
N LEU A 656 10.33 -28.43 -28.62
CA LEU A 656 9.91 -29.79 -28.30
C LEU A 656 8.47 -30.04 -28.70
N ALA A 657 7.58 -29.13 -28.34
CA ALA A 657 6.14 -29.21 -28.58
C ALA A 657 5.51 -27.84 -28.69
N ARG A 658 4.40 -27.74 -29.36
CA ARG A 658 3.59 -26.51 -29.43
C ARG A 658 2.13 -26.86 -29.70
N THR A 659 1.22 -25.95 -29.36
CA THR A 659 -0.13 -25.94 -29.92
C THR A 659 -0.16 -24.98 -31.11
N ALA A 660 -0.90 -25.36 -32.15
CA ALA A 660 -1.23 -24.50 -33.29
C ALA A 660 -2.66 -23.95 -33.12
N LYS A 661 -3.07 -23.01 -33.96
CA LYS A 661 -4.42 -22.42 -33.90
C LYS A 661 -5.55 -23.42 -34.05
N ASP A 662 -5.33 -24.47 -34.82
CA ASP A 662 -6.25 -25.57 -35.06
C ASP A 662 -6.29 -26.59 -33.92
N THR A 663 -5.24 -26.71 -33.14
CA THR A 663 -5.12 -27.62 -31.99
C THR A 663 -5.27 -26.93 -30.64
N ALA A 664 -5.43 -25.60 -30.64
CA ALA A 664 -5.59 -24.82 -29.43
C ALA A 664 -6.95 -25.06 -28.77
N ILE A 665 -6.94 -25.46 -27.51
CA ILE A 665 -8.16 -25.61 -26.69
C ILE A 665 -8.61 -24.24 -26.15
N HIS A 666 -7.65 -23.39 -25.80
CA HIS A 666 -7.97 -22.03 -25.36
C HIS A 666 -8.46 -21.16 -26.53
N SER A 667 -9.60 -20.50 -26.31
CA SER A 667 -10.24 -19.63 -27.30
C SER A 667 -9.87 -18.15 -27.16
N ARG A 668 -9.12 -17.79 -26.12
CA ARG A 668 -8.69 -16.44 -25.78
C ARG A 668 -7.24 -16.45 -25.33
N ILE A 669 -6.72 -15.25 -25.00
CA ILE A 669 -5.37 -15.03 -24.51
C ILE A 669 -5.06 -15.95 -23.35
N ILE A 670 -3.93 -16.66 -23.40
CA ILE A 670 -3.38 -17.39 -22.26
C ILE A 670 -2.58 -16.40 -21.44
N TRP A 671 -3.02 -16.16 -20.20
CA TRP A 671 -2.40 -15.18 -19.33
C TRP A 671 -1.25 -15.72 -18.49
N SER A 672 -1.36 -16.96 -18.06
CA SER A 672 -0.44 -17.49 -17.06
C SER A 672 -0.17 -18.97 -17.26
N CYS A 673 0.99 -19.40 -16.80
CA CYS A 673 1.42 -20.79 -16.81
C CYS A 673 2.33 -21.08 -15.63
N ASP A 674 2.41 -22.32 -15.24
CA ASP A 674 3.36 -22.80 -14.23
C ASP A 674 3.58 -24.31 -14.35
N TRP A 675 4.63 -24.80 -13.71
CA TRP A 675 5.01 -26.21 -13.65
C TRP A 675 4.62 -26.87 -12.33
N SER A 676 4.27 -28.16 -12.41
CA SER A 676 4.17 -29.00 -11.22
C SER A 676 5.56 -29.17 -10.57
N PRO A 677 5.62 -29.40 -9.24
CA PRO A 677 6.91 -29.49 -8.51
C PRO A 677 7.84 -30.61 -8.99
N ASP A 678 7.28 -31.66 -9.58
CA ASP A 678 8.01 -32.80 -10.14
C ASP A 678 8.38 -32.63 -11.62
N SER A 679 8.11 -31.49 -12.22
CA SER A 679 8.36 -31.17 -13.64
C SER A 679 7.59 -32.06 -14.65
N LYS A 680 6.57 -32.78 -14.21
CA LYS A 680 5.81 -33.70 -15.09
C LYS A 680 4.68 -33.02 -15.84
N TYR A 681 4.04 -32.02 -15.22
CA TYR A 681 2.86 -31.36 -15.75
C TYR A 681 3.05 -29.85 -15.74
N PHE A 682 2.37 -29.19 -16.66
CA PHE A 682 2.23 -27.73 -16.59
C PHE A 682 0.76 -27.32 -16.71
N VAL A 683 0.43 -26.17 -16.17
CA VAL A 683 -0.90 -25.58 -16.18
C VAL A 683 -0.93 -24.32 -17.02
N THR A 684 -2.02 -24.11 -17.73
CA THR A 684 -2.31 -22.86 -18.45
C THR A 684 -3.63 -22.28 -18.00
N SER A 685 -3.70 -20.96 -17.89
CA SER A 685 -4.92 -20.23 -17.58
C SER A 685 -5.16 -19.10 -18.59
N SER A 686 -6.41 -18.89 -18.94
CA SER A 686 -6.78 -18.03 -20.04
C SER A 686 -7.93 -17.07 -19.69
N ARG A 687 -8.04 -16.02 -20.49
CA ARG A 687 -9.18 -15.10 -20.50
C ARG A 687 -10.51 -15.79 -20.84
N ASP A 688 -10.51 -16.98 -21.41
CA ASP A 688 -11.69 -17.79 -21.70
C ASP A 688 -12.31 -18.46 -20.46
N LYS A 689 -11.82 -18.11 -19.26
CA LYS A 689 -12.24 -18.68 -17.97
C LYS A 689 -11.92 -20.16 -17.80
N LYS A 690 -10.90 -20.65 -18.50
CA LYS A 690 -10.51 -22.06 -18.49
C LYS A 690 -9.10 -22.25 -17.94
N VAL A 691 -8.95 -23.30 -17.16
CA VAL A 691 -7.66 -23.77 -16.63
C VAL A 691 -7.48 -25.23 -17.04
N ILE A 692 -6.31 -25.54 -17.58
CA ILE A 692 -6.00 -26.87 -18.14
C ILE A 692 -4.62 -27.28 -17.67
N VAL A 693 -4.48 -28.53 -17.23
CA VAL A 693 -3.19 -29.18 -16.95
C VAL A 693 -2.82 -30.09 -18.11
N TRP A 694 -1.60 -29.95 -18.56
CA TRP A 694 -1.02 -30.64 -19.70
C TRP A 694 0.09 -31.60 -19.26
N GLY A 695 0.27 -32.70 -20.00
CA GLY A 695 1.35 -33.63 -19.74
C GLY A 695 0.87 -35.09 -19.84
N PRO A 696 1.67 -36.05 -19.37
CA PRO A 696 2.98 -35.91 -18.74
C PRO A 696 4.09 -35.49 -19.70
N CYS A 697 5.01 -34.65 -19.23
CA CYS A 697 6.17 -34.18 -19.99
C CYS A 697 7.43 -35.01 -19.70
N THR A 698 7.30 -36.34 -19.73
CA THR A 698 8.39 -37.29 -19.55
C THR A 698 8.86 -37.80 -20.91
N PHE A 699 9.99 -37.28 -21.36
CA PHE A 699 10.54 -37.63 -22.67
C PHE A 699 11.75 -38.53 -22.51
N ARG A 700 11.74 -39.64 -23.24
CA ARG A 700 12.94 -40.42 -23.53
C ARG A 700 13.61 -39.80 -24.77
N ASP A 701 14.91 -39.91 -24.91
CA ASP A 701 15.78 -39.27 -25.91
C ASP A 701 15.45 -39.55 -27.38
N SER A 702 14.18 -39.60 -27.77
CA SER A 702 13.76 -39.74 -29.15
C SER A 702 13.67 -38.41 -29.86
N ALA A 703 14.39 -38.26 -30.95
CA ALA A 703 14.32 -37.07 -31.82
C ALA A 703 12.98 -37.09 -32.58
N GLY A 704 12.13 -36.08 -32.32
CA GLY A 704 10.88 -35.84 -33.03
C GLY A 704 9.94 -34.89 -32.30
N PRO A 705 9.00 -34.28 -33.03
CA PRO A 705 7.97 -33.46 -32.37
C PRO A 705 7.10 -34.31 -31.46
N HIS A 706 6.99 -33.93 -30.23
CA HIS A 706 6.15 -34.64 -29.25
C HIS A 706 4.77 -33.96 -29.18
N GLU A 707 3.72 -34.79 -29.14
CA GLU A 707 2.37 -34.29 -28.88
C GLU A 707 2.09 -34.36 -27.39
N ILE A 708 1.81 -33.20 -26.78
CA ILE A 708 1.39 -33.13 -25.37
C ILE A 708 -0.10 -32.87 -25.31
N LYS A 709 -0.80 -33.74 -24.60
CA LYS A 709 -2.25 -33.69 -24.45
C LYS A 709 -2.66 -33.16 -23.07
N PRO A 710 -3.89 -32.64 -22.94
CA PRO A 710 -4.44 -32.33 -21.62
C PRO A 710 -4.50 -33.59 -20.75
N SER A 711 -4.01 -33.48 -19.53
CA SER A 711 -4.11 -34.53 -18.50
C SER A 711 -5.29 -34.28 -17.56
N SER A 712 -5.77 -33.08 -17.47
CA SER A 712 -6.97 -32.72 -16.70
C SER A 712 -8.19 -32.58 -17.60
N SER A 713 -9.38 -32.68 -17.02
CA SER A 713 -10.55 -32.05 -17.60
C SER A 713 -10.36 -30.53 -17.67
N VAL A 714 -11.03 -29.87 -18.61
CA VAL A 714 -11.05 -28.43 -18.70
C VAL A 714 -11.84 -27.89 -17.51
N MET A 715 -11.17 -27.12 -16.64
CA MET A 715 -11.84 -26.51 -15.50
C MET A 715 -12.35 -25.13 -15.89
N ASP A 716 -13.66 -24.92 -15.77
CA ASP A 716 -14.27 -23.61 -15.93
C ASP A 716 -14.26 -22.87 -14.58
N VAL A 717 -13.76 -21.65 -14.59
CA VAL A 717 -13.74 -20.75 -13.43
C VAL A 717 -14.72 -19.59 -13.62
N ALA A 718 -15.05 -18.91 -12.52
CA ALA A 718 -16.10 -17.89 -12.52
C ALA A 718 -15.79 -16.66 -13.40
N ASP A 719 -14.51 -16.36 -13.60
CA ASP A 719 -14.05 -15.20 -14.37
C ASP A 719 -12.74 -15.52 -15.09
N SER A 720 -12.23 -14.58 -15.88
CA SER A 720 -10.92 -14.67 -16.53
C SER A 720 -9.84 -15.11 -15.54
N ALA A 721 -9.16 -16.22 -15.84
CA ALA A 721 -8.07 -16.72 -15.01
C ALA A 721 -6.77 -16.01 -15.37
N THR A 722 -6.39 -15.04 -14.57
CA THR A 722 -5.27 -14.13 -14.84
C THR A 722 -3.94 -14.62 -14.29
N ALA A 723 -3.94 -15.50 -13.30
CA ALA A 723 -2.74 -16.05 -12.70
C ALA A 723 -2.95 -17.48 -12.22
N VAL A 724 -1.91 -18.30 -12.33
CA VAL A 724 -1.88 -19.66 -11.79
C VAL A 724 -0.51 -19.94 -11.19
N ALA A 725 -0.48 -20.77 -10.13
CA ALA A 725 0.76 -21.25 -9.56
C ALA A 725 0.56 -22.61 -8.89
N PHE A 726 1.38 -23.58 -9.25
CA PHE A 726 1.47 -24.84 -8.52
C PHE A 726 2.25 -24.67 -7.23
N CYS A 727 1.76 -25.27 -6.17
CA CYS A 727 2.52 -25.35 -4.93
C CYS A 727 3.81 -26.17 -5.14
N PRO A 728 4.99 -25.62 -4.84
CA PRO A 728 6.25 -26.32 -5.00
C PRO A 728 6.50 -27.39 -3.92
N VAL A 729 5.69 -27.39 -2.87
CA VAL A 729 5.79 -28.34 -1.75
C VAL A 729 4.75 -29.43 -1.92
N SER A 730 5.17 -30.68 -1.81
CA SER A 730 4.27 -31.83 -1.83
C SER A 730 3.52 -31.91 -0.50
N CYS A 731 2.25 -31.57 -0.50
CA CYS A 731 1.40 -31.54 0.70
C CYS A 731 0.15 -32.45 0.59
N CYS A 732 -0.16 -32.94 -0.59
CA CYS A 732 -1.42 -33.62 -0.87
C CYS A 732 -1.23 -35.07 -1.39
N GLY A 733 -0.16 -35.76 -1.00
CA GLY A 733 0.14 -37.12 -1.43
C GLY A 733 0.41 -37.18 -2.94
N LYS A 734 -0.45 -37.89 -3.68
CA LYS A 734 -0.35 -38.05 -5.16
C LYS A 734 -1.02 -36.89 -5.93
N SER A 735 -1.64 -35.96 -5.24
CA SER A 735 -2.33 -34.83 -5.84
C SER A 735 -1.46 -33.57 -5.81
N TYR A 736 -1.80 -32.61 -6.67
CA TYR A 736 -1.12 -31.29 -6.77
C TYR A 736 -2.05 -30.20 -6.27
N LEU A 737 -1.49 -29.24 -5.56
CA LEU A 737 -2.19 -28.02 -5.11
C LEU A 737 -1.92 -26.89 -6.09
N LEU A 738 -2.98 -26.24 -6.56
CA LEU A 738 -2.94 -25.15 -7.52
C LEU A 738 -3.68 -23.93 -6.96
N ALA A 739 -3.05 -22.75 -7.06
CA ALA A 739 -3.70 -21.48 -6.82
C ALA A 739 -4.08 -20.84 -8.16
N VAL A 740 -5.31 -20.33 -8.27
CA VAL A 740 -5.83 -19.63 -9.44
C VAL A 740 -6.29 -18.25 -9.03
N GLY A 741 -5.75 -17.22 -9.66
CA GLY A 741 -6.16 -15.83 -9.50
C GLY A 741 -7.09 -15.39 -10.63
N LEU A 742 -8.14 -14.65 -10.28
CA LEU A 742 -9.18 -14.23 -11.19
C LEU A 742 -9.16 -12.72 -11.46
N GLU A 743 -9.76 -12.31 -12.56
CA GLU A 743 -9.86 -10.90 -13.00
C GLU A 743 -10.57 -10.01 -11.96
N HIS A 744 -11.56 -10.55 -11.26
CA HIS A 744 -12.28 -9.79 -10.22
C HIS A 744 -11.59 -9.80 -8.86
N GLY A 745 -10.44 -10.45 -8.73
CA GLY A 745 -9.57 -10.38 -7.56
C GLY A 745 -9.63 -11.57 -6.60
N THR A 746 -10.52 -12.52 -6.78
CA THR A 746 -10.61 -13.73 -5.95
C THR A 746 -9.47 -14.69 -6.29
N ILE A 747 -8.94 -15.35 -5.27
CA ILE A 747 -7.97 -16.44 -5.40
C ILE A 747 -8.63 -17.71 -4.92
N ARG A 748 -8.56 -18.74 -5.73
CA ARG A 748 -9.10 -20.07 -5.43
C ARG A 748 -7.99 -21.10 -5.35
N LEU A 749 -8.12 -22.04 -4.43
CA LEU A 749 -7.24 -23.18 -4.26
C LEU A 749 -7.92 -24.44 -4.75
N TYR A 750 -7.25 -25.15 -5.65
CA TYR A 750 -7.71 -26.41 -6.20
C TYR A 750 -6.70 -27.51 -5.95
N ARG A 751 -7.22 -28.70 -5.70
CA ARG A 751 -6.45 -29.93 -5.74
C ARG A 751 -6.76 -30.66 -7.04
N TRP A 752 -5.73 -31.06 -7.75
CA TRP A 752 -5.83 -31.85 -8.96
C TRP A 752 -5.11 -33.20 -8.79
N SER A 753 -5.73 -34.29 -9.23
CA SER A 753 -5.15 -35.62 -9.22
C SER A 753 -5.10 -36.19 -10.63
N PRO A 754 -3.93 -36.69 -11.11
CA PRO A 754 -3.83 -37.35 -12.42
C PRO A 754 -4.47 -38.72 -12.46
N GLU A 755 -4.63 -39.38 -11.30
CA GLU A 755 -5.30 -40.67 -11.18
C GLU A 755 -6.80 -40.45 -10.97
N LYS A 756 -7.63 -40.82 -11.93
CA LYS A 756 -9.09 -40.80 -11.74
C LYS A 756 -9.44 -41.91 -10.74
N ASP A 757 -10.08 -41.56 -9.66
CA ASP A 757 -10.69 -42.53 -8.78
C ASP A 757 -11.63 -43.41 -9.57
N SER A 758 -11.57 -44.71 -9.34
CA SER A 758 -12.37 -45.76 -10.03
C SER A 758 -13.89 -45.56 -9.88
N GLY A 759 -14.36 -44.48 -9.24
CA GLY A 759 -15.75 -44.13 -9.01
C GLY A 759 -16.32 -42.99 -9.86
N GLY A 760 -15.59 -42.47 -10.87
CA GLY A 760 -16.10 -41.40 -11.76
C GLY A 760 -16.13 -39.99 -11.16
N GLY A 761 -15.38 -39.74 -10.09
CA GLY A 761 -15.22 -38.44 -9.48
C GLY A 761 -14.49 -37.45 -10.40
N LEU A 762 -14.72 -36.14 -10.16
CA LEU A 762 -14.03 -35.04 -10.83
C LEU A 762 -12.54 -35.11 -10.47
N ASP A 763 -11.67 -34.86 -11.44
CA ASP A 763 -10.22 -34.76 -11.25
C ASP A 763 -9.81 -33.46 -10.51
N TRP A 764 -10.70 -32.46 -10.45
CA TRP A 764 -10.54 -31.20 -9.75
C TRP A 764 -11.38 -31.11 -8.47
N THR A 765 -10.77 -30.65 -7.38
CA THR A 765 -11.46 -30.37 -6.12
C THR A 765 -11.12 -28.95 -5.65
N CYS A 766 -12.13 -28.13 -5.46
CA CYS A 766 -11.93 -26.82 -4.82
C CYS A 766 -11.72 -27.00 -3.31
N CYS A 767 -10.59 -26.53 -2.80
CA CYS A 767 -10.20 -26.66 -1.39
C CYS A 767 -10.48 -25.39 -0.59
N GLY A 768 -10.59 -24.25 -1.24
CA GLY A 768 -10.85 -22.97 -0.59
C GLY A 768 -10.79 -21.81 -1.56
N GLU A 769 -11.32 -20.68 -1.10
CA GLU A 769 -11.24 -19.41 -1.81
C GLU A 769 -11.10 -18.26 -0.82
N THR A 770 -10.54 -17.15 -1.28
CA THR A 770 -10.47 -15.93 -0.50
C THR A 770 -11.88 -15.32 -0.37
N ASP A 771 -12.21 -14.86 0.84
CA ASP A 771 -13.45 -14.15 1.10
C ASP A 771 -13.38 -12.69 0.61
N ALA A 772 -14.46 -11.95 0.78
CA ALA A 772 -14.55 -10.55 0.35
C ALA A 772 -13.51 -9.63 1.04
N SER A 773 -13.09 -9.94 2.27
CA SER A 773 -12.09 -9.17 3.00
C SER A 773 -10.66 -9.54 2.63
N GLN A 774 -10.45 -10.74 2.11
CA GLN A 774 -9.13 -11.26 1.73
C GLN A 774 -8.80 -11.01 0.27
N SER A 775 -9.81 -11.03 -0.60
CA SER A 775 -9.65 -10.89 -2.05
C SER A 775 -9.08 -9.53 -2.44
N HIS A 776 -8.33 -9.52 -3.55
CA HIS A 776 -8.05 -8.28 -4.25
C HIS A 776 -9.33 -7.65 -4.78
N THR A 777 -9.37 -6.34 -4.94
CA THR A 777 -10.52 -5.63 -5.53
C THR A 777 -10.45 -5.50 -7.04
N LEU A 778 -9.28 -5.77 -7.60
CA LEU A 778 -9.01 -5.79 -9.04
C LEU A 778 -8.25 -7.07 -9.41
N ALA A 779 -7.86 -7.21 -10.68
CA ALA A 779 -7.24 -8.41 -11.20
C ALA A 779 -6.00 -8.87 -10.41
N VAL A 780 -5.93 -10.16 -10.16
CA VAL A 780 -4.71 -10.81 -9.64
C VAL A 780 -3.71 -10.96 -10.80
N LYS A 781 -2.59 -10.26 -10.71
CA LYS A 781 -1.58 -10.28 -11.78
C LYS A 781 -0.61 -11.43 -11.67
N ARG A 782 -0.23 -11.82 -10.46
CA ARG A 782 0.73 -12.88 -10.23
C ARG A 782 0.46 -13.60 -8.91
N LEU A 783 0.72 -14.89 -8.91
CA LEU A 783 0.72 -15.75 -7.74
C LEU A 783 2.06 -16.47 -7.64
N ARG A 784 2.66 -16.48 -6.44
CA ARG A 784 3.90 -17.20 -6.17
C ARG A 784 3.84 -17.85 -4.80
N TRP A 785 4.07 -19.14 -4.75
CA TRP A 785 4.23 -19.87 -3.51
C TRP A 785 5.62 -19.68 -2.94
N ARG A 786 5.72 -19.63 -1.64
CA ARG A 786 7.01 -19.73 -0.95
C ARG A 786 7.66 -21.07 -1.36
N PRO A 787 8.95 -21.10 -1.72
CA PRO A 787 9.60 -22.30 -2.24
C PRO A 787 9.76 -23.44 -1.22
N ARG A 788 9.49 -23.21 0.05
CA ARG A 788 9.52 -24.19 1.12
C ARG A 788 8.31 -24.12 2.05
N ALA A 789 8.05 -25.19 2.80
CA ALA A 789 6.99 -25.23 3.81
C ALA A 789 7.30 -24.29 4.99
N GLY A 790 6.26 -24.02 5.77
CA GLY A 790 6.33 -23.10 6.92
C GLY A 790 6.10 -21.64 6.56
N CYS A 791 6.09 -20.80 7.58
CA CYS A 791 5.92 -19.35 7.44
C CYS A 791 7.25 -18.64 7.63
N ALA A 792 7.60 -17.74 6.72
CA ALA A 792 8.79 -16.91 6.83
C ALA A 792 8.77 -16.13 8.15
N GLY A 793 9.91 -16.09 8.84
CA GLY A 793 10.08 -15.40 10.14
C GLY A 793 9.63 -16.16 11.37
N ARG A 794 9.01 -17.34 11.25
CA ARG A 794 8.66 -18.20 12.41
C ARG A 794 9.75 -19.21 12.79
N GLU A 795 10.68 -19.50 11.92
CA GLU A 795 11.67 -20.58 12.07
C GLU A 795 12.86 -20.25 12.99
N ASN A 796 13.09 -18.98 13.33
CA ASN A 796 14.30 -18.53 14.05
C ASN A 796 14.18 -18.52 15.59
N GLY A 797 13.11 -19.09 16.17
CA GLY A 797 12.86 -19.07 17.62
C GLY A 797 13.50 -20.19 18.46
N SER A 798 14.39 -21.02 17.92
CA SER A 798 14.97 -22.17 18.65
C SER A 798 16.45 -22.40 18.35
N LYS A 799 17.29 -21.47 18.81
CA LYS A 799 18.74 -21.76 18.96
C LYS A 799 19.19 -21.93 20.42
N ASP A 800 18.27 -22.19 21.35
CA ASP A 800 18.66 -22.66 22.69
C ASP A 800 18.77 -24.18 22.71
N ALA A 801 20.01 -24.65 22.62
CA ALA A 801 20.41 -26.03 22.51
C ALA A 801 20.26 -26.88 23.81
N THR A 802 19.40 -26.51 24.74
CA THR A 802 19.29 -27.20 26.05
C THR A 802 17.86 -27.45 26.54
N LYS A 803 16.86 -27.64 25.69
CA LYS A 803 15.54 -28.16 26.10
C LYS A 803 15.22 -29.51 25.47
N GLN A 804 14.79 -30.41 26.34
CA GLN A 804 14.60 -31.84 26.17
C GLN A 804 13.88 -32.28 24.86
N GLU A 805 14.34 -33.41 24.32
CA GLU A 805 13.92 -34.04 23.06
C GLU A 805 12.40 -34.32 22.94
N SER A 806 11.62 -34.28 24.01
CA SER A 806 10.17 -34.51 24.00
C SER A 806 9.35 -33.29 23.48
N ASP A 807 9.86 -32.05 23.65
CA ASP A 807 9.17 -30.83 23.20
C ASP A 807 9.48 -30.48 21.73
N ARG A 808 10.52 -31.09 21.14
CA ARG A 808 10.89 -30.86 19.74
C ARG A 808 9.92 -31.51 18.75
N ARG A 809 9.31 -32.65 19.11
CA ARG A 809 8.39 -33.36 18.19
C ARG A 809 7.06 -32.63 17.98
N SER A 810 6.52 -31.98 19.00
CA SER A 810 5.25 -31.24 18.88
C SER A 810 5.39 -29.89 18.16
N LYS A 811 6.54 -29.21 18.24
CA LYS A 811 6.78 -27.94 17.55
C LYS A 811 7.26 -28.06 16.10
N VAL A 812 7.87 -29.19 15.74
CA VAL A 812 8.27 -29.51 14.37
C VAL A 812 7.06 -29.86 13.51
N ASP A 813 6.02 -30.48 14.08
CA ASP A 813 4.79 -30.80 13.37
C ASP A 813 3.90 -29.56 13.09
N GLU A 814 3.95 -28.50 13.92
CA GLU A 814 3.20 -27.26 13.66
C GLU A 814 3.79 -26.44 12.51
N GLY A 815 5.11 -26.43 12.33
CA GLY A 815 5.78 -25.72 11.22
C GLY A 815 5.51 -26.34 9.85
N GLY A 816 5.35 -27.67 9.77
CA GLY A 816 5.10 -28.40 8.52
C GLY A 816 3.67 -28.31 7.98
N SER A 817 2.72 -27.81 8.77
CA SER A 817 1.31 -27.73 8.41
C SER A 817 0.91 -26.45 7.69
N TRP A 818 1.83 -25.53 7.46
CA TRP A 818 1.57 -24.24 6.83
C TRP A 818 2.35 -24.05 5.54
N LEU A 819 1.71 -23.38 4.57
CA LEU A 819 2.31 -22.89 3.33
C LEU A 819 2.04 -21.39 3.21
N GLN A 820 2.88 -20.68 2.46
CA GLN A 820 2.64 -19.28 2.16
C GLN A 820 2.49 -19.03 0.66
N LEU A 821 1.50 -18.22 0.32
CA LEU A 821 1.20 -17.78 -1.03
C LEU A 821 1.25 -16.25 -1.08
N ALA A 822 2.04 -15.69 -1.99
CA ALA A 822 2.06 -14.27 -2.26
C ALA A 822 1.29 -13.96 -3.55
N SER A 823 0.54 -12.87 -3.53
CA SER A 823 -0.21 -12.38 -4.68
C SER A 823 0.08 -10.91 -4.98
N ALA A 824 0.21 -10.60 -6.26
CA ALA A 824 0.30 -9.24 -6.77
C ALA A 824 -1.03 -8.86 -7.42
N GLY A 825 -1.59 -7.72 -7.04
CA GLY A 825 -2.86 -7.23 -7.55
C GLY A 825 -2.75 -5.90 -8.28
N THR A 826 -3.64 -5.69 -9.24
CA THR A 826 -3.83 -4.38 -9.89
C THR A 826 -4.35 -3.33 -8.91
N ASP A 827 -4.88 -3.74 -7.77
CA ASP A 827 -5.36 -2.91 -6.67
C ASP A 827 -4.24 -2.31 -5.79
N HIS A 828 -3.02 -2.23 -6.28
CA HIS A 828 -1.84 -1.67 -5.64
C HIS A 828 -1.28 -2.49 -4.46
N SER A 829 -1.81 -3.67 -4.21
CA SER A 829 -1.41 -4.46 -3.06
C SER A 829 -0.60 -5.70 -3.40
N VAL A 830 0.33 -6.04 -2.52
CA VAL A 830 0.93 -7.35 -2.39
C VAL A 830 0.33 -8.00 -1.15
N LYS A 831 -0.31 -9.16 -1.33
CA LYS A 831 -0.91 -9.91 -0.23
C LYS A 831 -0.14 -11.20 0.01
N ILE A 832 0.02 -11.54 1.28
CA ILE A 832 0.63 -12.79 1.71
C ILE A 832 -0.40 -13.56 2.52
N PHE A 833 -0.66 -14.80 2.09
CA PHE A 833 -1.62 -15.69 2.73
C PHE A 833 -0.91 -16.89 3.36
N ASN A 834 -1.35 -17.26 4.55
CA ASN A 834 -1.00 -18.52 5.17
C ASN A 834 -2.06 -19.57 4.80
N ILE A 835 -1.62 -20.69 4.29
CA ILE A 835 -2.50 -21.79 3.88
C ILE A 835 -2.30 -22.95 4.85
N ASN A 836 -3.38 -23.37 5.50
CA ASN A 836 -3.36 -24.48 6.43
C ASN A 836 -3.53 -25.81 5.69
N THR A 837 -2.49 -26.61 5.61
CA THR A 837 -2.50 -27.89 4.90
C THR A 837 -3.38 -28.95 5.57
N LEU A 838 -3.64 -28.81 6.86
CA LEU A 838 -4.52 -29.73 7.60
C LEU A 838 -6.01 -29.50 7.29
N ALA A 839 -6.34 -28.33 6.76
CA ALA A 839 -7.72 -27.97 6.42
C ALA A 839 -8.02 -28.11 4.91
N LEU A 840 -7.01 -28.49 4.10
CA LEU A 840 -7.13 -28.65 2.65
C LEU A 840 -7.93 -29.89 2.26
#